data_51bcd0503a3cc1eb9824354434f3280c
#
_entry.id   51bcd0503a3cc1eb9824354434f3280c
#
_cell.length_a   1.000
_cell.length_b   1.000
_cell.length_c   1.000
_cell.angle_alpha   90.00
_cell.angle_beta   90.00
_cell.angle_gamma   90.00
#
_symmetry.space_group_name_H-M   'P 1'
#
loop_
_entity.id
_entity.type
_entity.pdbx_description
1 polymer ?
#
loop_
_entity_poly.entity_id
_entity_poly.type
_entity_poly.pdbx_seq_one_letter_code
_entity_poly.pdbx_strand_id
1 'polypeptide(L)'
;MFMQLAVVRISNFWSFGPEPVEVKLDSMTYLLGPNGAGKTAVLTALARMFGTTGGMRAVLPSDFHVAMGEVPAEGKAASLWIETDFTFPEVEEGEGTAAVPIFFSHMQLQSAGEVPGVRIRLTAEMDESGEIEQRLEYVLAADEDGAPTQLRGMPKLDRQAIQVHYLPARRNPADHIAYSAASLLGRALRAADWTAERTKANDLSGQLGEAVTENAGVAAFGKALTVGWGKLHKGKFFAAPSIAFGKGGLAEVLKQVSVRFSPGHETPSVDFERLSDGQQSLLYISLVLAAHAVDVAAFADEESPFDRARLRPAAFTLLAVEEPENSLSPQYLGRVIQSLRDLKKESGGQAIVATHSPAILRRATPDLIRHLRLDADRTTQVSQIVLPDEAQESGKFVRQAVMAYPEVYFAKLVVLGEGDSEDIVLHRMLSAMGIEADAASVCVAPLGGRHINHFWRLLSSLSVPYVTLLDLDYGRFGGGWGRIRTAHRYLRSYPNGHAIRTIAELKVMPGWKASCLTPEFKAEREFLMQAGVFFESPIDLDYAMIMKFPETYGIDQYVPTDEEEKKSIAKAVLGKNGSFELFEPIDKGYFRDYHRIFKLGSKPAAHLQAMSKITDEQLLNGAPKSLKDLCKRVIAMLAEDVE
;
A
#
# COMPACT_ATOMS: atom_id res chain seq x y z
N MET A 1 2.30 -18.22 20.54
CA MET A 1 2.01 -16.97 19.79
C MET A 1 2.32 -15.77 20.66
N PHE A 2 2.36 -14.54 20.13
CA PHE A 2 2.75 -13.33 20.89
C PHE A 2 1.64 -12.29 20.81
N MET A 3 1.62 -11.31 21.74
CA MET A 3 0.75 -10.14 21.68
C MET A 3 0.70 -9.57 20.25
N GLN A 4 -0.51 -9.25 19.77
CA GLN A 4 -0.73 -8.77 18.40
C GLN A 4 -1.67 -7.56 18.41
N LEU A 5 -1.33 -6.53 17.64
CA LEU A 5 -2.25 -5.45 17.29
C LEU A 5 -3.20 -5.96 16.21
N ALA A 6 -4.46 -6.17 16.55
CA ALA A 6 -5.46 -6.76 15.67
C ALA A 6 -6.21 -5.71 14.84
N VAL A 7 -6.51 -4.55 15.46
CA VAL A 7 -7.35 -3.52 14.84
C VAL A 7 -6.84 -2.14 15.21
N VAL A 8 -6.90 -1.20 14.29
CA VAL A 8 -6.87 0.23 14.56
C VAL A 8 -8.13 0.89 14.01
N ARG A 9 -8.78 1.75 14.81
CA ARG A 9 -9.93 2.59 14.41
C ARG A 9 -9.53 4.03 14.49
N ILE A 10 -9.93 4.80 13.49
CA ILE A 10 -9.51 6.20 13.32
C ILE A 10 -10.74 7.03 13.00
N SER A 11 -10.89 8.17 13.70
CA SER A 11 -11.95 9.14 13.46
C SER A 11 -11.41 10.57 13.57
N ASN A 12 -11.83 11.43 12.66
CA ASN A 12 -11.47 12.85 12.58
C ASN A 12 -9.94 13.11 12.49
N PHE A 13 -9.18 12.22 11.86
CA PHE A 13 -7.73 12.34 11.74
C PHE A 13 -7.29 12.38 10.27
N TRP A 14 -6.69 13.47 9.81
CA TRP A 14 -6.27 13.73 8.43
C TRP A 14 -7.40 13.49 7.42
N SER A 15 -7.25 12.48 6.56
CA SER A 15 -8.28 12.08 5.59
C SER A 15 -9.35 11.13 6.17
N PHE A 16 -9.26 10.74 7.43
CA PHE A 16 -10.31 9.98 8.10
C PHE A 16 -11.35 10.95 8.65
N GLY A 17 -12.58 10.84 8.16
CA GLY A 17 -13.71 11.68 8.55
C GLY A 17 -14.27 11.36 9.95
N PRO A 18 -15.44 11.93 10.29
CA PRO A 18 -16.06 11.72 11.60
C PRO A 18 -16.53 10.27 11.82
N GLU A 19 -16.98 9.59 10.77
CA GLU A 19 -17.33 8.17 10.87
C GLU A 19 -16.08 7.32 11.07
N PRO A 20 -16.04 6.47 12.12
CA PRO A 20 -14.87 5.68 12.42
C PRO A 20 -14.56 4.65 11.34
N VAL A 21 -13.32 4.63 10.87
CA VAL A 21 -12.86 3.62 9.92
C VAL A 21 -11.98 2.60 10.63
N GLU A 22 -12.31 1.32 10.45
CA GLU A 22 -11.60 0.18 11.00
C GLU A 22 -10.58 -0.38 10.01
N VAL A 23 -9.33 -0.53 10.47
CA VAL A 23 -8.25 -1.20 9.73
C VAL A 23 -7.85 -2.47 10.50
N LYS A 24 -8.20 -3.63 9.97
CA LYS A 24 -7.77 -4.93 10.51
C LYS A 24 -6.33 -5.21 10.15
N LEU A 25 -5.56 -5.63 11.11
CA LEU A 25 -4.12 -5.85 10.98
C LEU A 25 -3.77 -7.31 11.22
N ASP A 26 -2.83 -7.79 10.42
CA ASP A 26 -2.21 -9.10 10.56
C ASP A 26 -0.76 -8.92 11.01
N SER A 27 -0.06 -10.01 11.23
CA SER A 27 1.36 -9.99 11.59
C SER A 27 2.23 -9.21 10.59
N MET A 28 1.81 -9.17 9.35
CA MET A 28 2.33 -8.29 8.30
C MET A 28 1.17 -7.79 7.46
N THR A 29 1.00 -6.48 7.40
CA THR A 29 -0.10 -5.85 6.65
C THR A 29 0.46 -4.90 5.60
N TYR A 30 -0.12 -4.94 4.40
CA TYR A 30 0.22 -4.03 3.31
C TYR A 30 -0.91 -3.02 3.12
N LEU A 31 -0.60 -1.74 3.28
CA LEU A 31 -1.51 -0.63 2.97
C LEU A 31 -1.26 -0.18 1.54
N LEU A 32 -2.26 -0.31 0.69
CA LEU A 32 -2.20 0.03 -0.73
C LEU A 32 -3.25 1.07 -1.08
N GLY A 33 -3.04 1.77 -2.17
CA GLY A 33 -4.00 2.74 -2.69
C GLY A 33 -3.31 3.93 -3.35
N PRO A 34 -4.06 4.79 -4.03
CA PRO A 34 -3.55 6.00 -4.65
C PRO A 34 -2.83 6.93 -3.69
N ASN A 35 -2.08 7.90 -4.22
CA ASN A 35 -1.49 8.96 -3.41
C ASN A 35 -2.59 9.76 -2.73
N GLY A 36 -2.37 10.12 -1.46
CA GLY A 36 -3.35 10.85 -0.66
C GLY A 36 -4.48 9.99 -0.06
N ALA A 37 -4.56 8.68 -0.34
CA ALA A 37 -5.63 7.79 0.15
C ALA A 37 -5.61 7.47 1.66
N GLY A 38 -4.71 8.06 2.45
CA GLY A 38 -4.68 7.87 3.91
C GLY A 38 -3.69 6.81 4.41
N LYS A 39 -2.83 6.21 3.55
CA LYS A 39 -1.82 5.23 3.99
C LYS A 39 -0.89 5.76 5.08
N THR A 40 -0.31 6.93 4.84
CA THR A 40 0.55 7.64 5.80
C THR A 40 -0.22 8.02 7.07
N ALA A 41 -1.51 8.35 6.95
CA ALA A 41 -2.34 8.70 8.09
C ALA A 41 -2.49 7.53 9.07
N VAL A 42 -2.69 6.29 8.58
CA VAL A 42 -2.72 5.09 9.46
C VAL A 42 -1.41 4.93 10.22
N LEU A 43 -0.26 5.04 9.53
CA LEU A 43 1.05 4.90 10.17
C LEU A 43 1.31 6.02 11.19
N THR A 44 0.92 7.25 10.84
CA THR A 44 1.07 8.40 11.73
C THR A 44 0.14 8.30 12.94
N ALA A 45 -1.11 7.84 12.77
CA ALA A 45 -2.03 7.60 13.87
C ALA A 45 -1.44 6.65 14.94
N LEU A 46 -0.85 5.54 14.49
CA LEU A 46 -0.14 4.61 15.39
C LEU A 46 1.09 5.24 16.03
N ALA A 47 1.83 6.08 15.31
CA ALA A 47 2.97 6.83 15.86
C ALA A 47 2.53 7.89 16.88
N ARG A 48 1.35 8.53 16.73
CA ARG A 48 0.77 9.41 17.74
C ARG A 48 0.46 8.66 19.05
N MET A 49 0.02 7.42 18.95
CA MET A 49 -0.23 6.60 20.14
C MET A 49 1.07 6.10 20.81
N PHE A 50 1.95 5.46 20.05
CA PHE A 50 3.06 4.64 20.60
C PHE A 50 4.43 4.93 19.99
N GLY A 51 4.59 6.01 19.26
CA GLY A 51 5.88 6.40 18.69
C GLY A 51 6.98 6.51 19.74
N THR A 52 8.20 6.20 19.36
CA THR A 52 9.34 6.10 20.28
C THR A 52 9.77 7.44 20.87
N THR A 53 9.50 8.56 20.20
CA THR A 53 9.86 9.91 20.67
C THR A 53 8.65 10.74 21.09
N GLY A 54 8.87 11.73 21.98
CA GLY A 54 7.80 12.66 22.39
C GLY A 54 7.21 13.45 21.21
N GLY A 55 8.04 13.87 20.26
CA GLY A 55 7.59 14.59 19.07
C GLY A 55 6.68 13.75 18.16
N MET A 56 6.96 12.44 18.00
CA MET A 56 6.08 11.53 17.24
C MET A 56 4.72 11.38 17.91
N ARG A 57 4.66 11.47 19.24
CA ARG A 57 3.44 11.28 20.03
C ARG A 57 2.60 12.54 20.24
N ALA A 58 3.12 13.69 19.87
CA ALA A 58 2.40 14.96 19.99
C ALA A 58 1.36 15.06 18.86
N VAL A 59 0.10 15.25 19.21
CA VAL A 59 -0.96 15.60 18.26
C VAL A 59 -0.79 17.07 17.86
N LEU A 60 -0.89 17.35 16.58
CA LEU A 60 -0.70 18.68 16.02
C LEU A 60 -2.05 19.22 15.48
N PRO A 61 -2.22 20.56 15.35
CA PRO A 61 -3.43 21.12 14.73
C PRO A 61 -3.71 20.57 13.32
N SER A 62 -2.66 20.26 12.57
CA SER A 62 -2.76 19.65 11.24
C SER A 62 -3.22 18.18 11.25
N ASP A 63 -3.34 17.55 12.41
CA ASP A 63 -3.79 16.17 12.51
C ASP A 63 -5.33 16.06 12.52
N PHE A 64 -6.05 17.15 12.80
CA PHE A 64 -7.51 17.17 12.79
C PHE A 64 -8.05 17.17 11.36
N HIS A 65 -9.10 16.38 11.13
CA HIS A 65 -9.78 16.32 9.85
C HIS A 65 -10.44 17.65 9.49
N VAL A 66 -10.36 18.02 8.21
CA VAL A 66 -11.07 19.17 7.65
C VAL A 66 -11.94 18.65 6.51
N ALA A 67 -13.25 18.83 6.64
CA ALA A 67 -14.18 18.36 5.62
C ALA A 67 -14.02 19.12 4.30
N MET A 68 -14.42 18.48 3.20
CA MET A 68 -14.37 19.09 1.87
C MET A 68 -15.17 20.38 1.84
N GLY A 69 -14.58 21.46 1.32
CA GLY A 69 -15.20 22.78 1.26
C GLY A 69 -15.13 23.60 2.55
N GLU A 70 -14.64 23.03 3.64
CA GLU A 70 -14.36 23.79 4.87
C GLU A 70 -12.93 24.36 4.83
N VAL A 71 -12.79 25.58 5.33
CA VAL A 71 -11.48 26.16 5.63
C VAL A 71 -11.11 25.74 7.04
N PRO A 72 -9.85 25.32 7.33
CA PRO A 72 -9.40 25.10 8.71
C PRO A 72 -9.70 26.38 9.49
N ALA A 73 -10.71 26.34 10.34
CA ALA A 73 -11.15 27.54 11.01
C ALA A 73 -10.25 27.79 12.21
N GLU A 74 -9.44 28.85 12.16
CA GLU A 74 -8.91 29.46 13.36
C GLU A 74 -10.09 29.75 14.29
N GLY A 75 -10.07 29.20 15.51
CA GLY A 75 -11.10 29.45 16.51
C GLY A 75 -12.29 28.49 16.53
N LYS A 76 -12.21 27.30 15.91
CA LYS A 76 -13.21 26.24 16.10
C LYS A 76 -12.63 25.10 16.94
N ALA A 77 -13.42 24.66 17.92
CA ALA A 77 -13.14 23.44 18.67
C ALA A 77 -13.21 22.21 17.74
N ALA A 78 -12.27 21.30 17.86
CA ALA A 78 -12.22 20.08 17.08
C ALA A 78 -11.81 18.91 17.99
N SER A 79 -12.28 17.70 17.65
CA SER A 79 -11.90 16.48 18.37
C SER A 79 -11.54 15.39 17.39
N LEU A 80 -10.57 14.55 17.78
CA LEU A 80 -10.23 13.33 17.07
C LEU A 80 -10.02 12.18 18.08
N TRP A 81 -10.11 10.96 17.59
CA TRP A 81 -9.70 9.82 18.38
C TRP A 81 -9.12 8.71 17.51
N ILE A 82 -8.19 7.95 18.12
CA ILE A 82 -7.55 6.78 17.53
C ILE A 82 -7.62 5.65 18.56
N GLU A 83 -8.00 4.47 18.13
CA GLU A 83 -8.19 3.34 19.01
C GLU A 83 -7.52 2.10 18.48
N THR A 84 -6.97 1.29 19.36
CA THR A 84 -6.24 0.05 19.03
C THR A 84 -6.71 -1.10 19.89
N ASP A 85 -6.94 -2.27 19.25
CA ASP A 85 -7.22 -3.53 19.92
C ASP A 85 -5.99 -4.43 19.83
N PHE A 86 -5.48 -4.81 20.99
CA PHE A 86 -4.43 -5.82 21.13
C PHE A 86 -5.03 -7.13 21.60
N THR A 87 -4.59 -8.23 21.03
CA THR A 87 -4.96 -9.61 21.42
C THR A 87 -3.76 -10.35 21.98
N PHE A 88 -4.01 -11.30 22.88
CA PHE A 88 -2.98 -12.08 23.57
C PHE A 88 -3.21 -13.59 23.39
N PRO A 89 -2.98 -14.13 22.18
CA PRO A 89 -3.20 -15.55 21.89
C PRO A 89 -2.31 -16.48 22.72
N GLU A 90 -1.16 -16.00 23.23
CA GLU A 90 -0.26 -16.73 24.10
C GLU A 90 -0.89 -17.15 25.44
N VAL A 91 -1.92 -16.44 25.89
CA VAL A 91 -2.63 -16.79 27.14
C VAL A 91 -3.38 -18.11 27.00
N GLU A 92 -3.95 -18.40 25.82
CA GLU A 92 -4.63 -19.66 25.54
C GLU A 92 -3.66 -20.85 25.44
N GLU A 93 -2.44 -20.61 24.97
CA GLU A 93 -1.40 -21.62 24.84
C GLU A 93 -0.68 -21.90 26.16
N GLY A 94 -0.97 -21.13 27.21
CA GLY A 94 -0.33 -21.28 28.53
C GLY A 94 1.13 -20.82 28.57
N GLU A 95 1.56 -20.08 27.57
CA GLU A 95 2.91 -19.51 27.47
C GLU A 95 2.93 -18.11 28.12
N GLY A 96 3.77 -17.92 29.14
CA GLY A 96 3.98 -16.62 29.76
C GLY A 96 4.93 -15.79 28.91
N THR A 97 4.43 -14.73 28.25
CA THR A 97 5.27 -13.75 27.56
C THR A 97 5.50 -12.50 28.41
N ALA A 98 6.46 -11.66 28.02
CA ALA A 98 6.74 -10.40 28.71
C ALA A 98 5.57 -9.40 28.68
N ALA A 99 4.65 -9.53 27.72
CA ALA A 99 3.51 -8.64 27.56
C ALA A 99 2.37 -8.96 28.57
N VAL A 100 2.12 -10.23 28.84
CA VAL A 100 1.01 -10.68 29.69
C VAL A 100 1.07 -10.04 31.09
N PRO A 101 2.19 -10.07 31.86
CA PRO A 101 2.23 -9.46 33.18
C PRO A 101 1.95 -7.94 33.17
N ILE A 102 2.36 -7.24 32.12
CA ILE A 102 2.19 -5.78 32.01
C ILE A 102 0.72 -5.41 31.84
N PHE A 103 0.02 -6.13 30.96
CA PHE A 103 -1.34 -5.78 30.54
C PHE A 103 -2.42 -6.62 31.23
N PHE A 104 -2.07 -7.63 32.04
CA PHE A 104 -3.00 -8.59 32.63
C PHE A 104 -4.18 -7.94 33.35
N SER A 105 -3.95 -6.88 34.12
CA SER A 105 -5.01 -6.20 34.90
C SER A 105 -6.00 -5.40 34.03
N HIS A 106 -5.71 -5.27 32.71
CA HIS A 106 -6.52 -4.53 31.74
C HIS A 106 -7.06 -5.43 30.62
N MET A 107 -6.74 -6.73 30.65
CA MET A 107 -7.25 -7.71 29.68
C MET A 107 -8.74 -7.97 29.86
N GLN A 108 -9.45 -8.06 28.75
CA GLN A 108 -10.88 -8.34 28.70
C GLN A 108 -11.16 -9.47 27.72
N LEU A 109 -12.22 -10.21 27.98
CA LEU A 109 -12.85 -11.15 27.05
C LEU A 109 -14.11 -10.47 26.52
N GLN A 110 -14.22 -10.26 25.22
CA GLN A 110 -15.41 -9.67 24.60
C GLN A 110 -16.57 -10.67 24.59
N SER A 111 -16.26 -11.97 24.45
CA SER A 111 -17.21 -13.06 24.59
C SER A 111 -16.55 -14.32 25.15
N ALA A 112 -17.37 -15.28 25.63
CA ALA A 112 -16.87 -16.55 26.16
C ALA A 112 -16.19 -17.36 25.03
N GLY A 113 -14.89 -17.69 25.21
CA GLY A 113 -14.08 -18.44 24.25
C GLY A 113 -13.32 -17.57 23.25
N GLU A 114 -13.33 -16.25 23.41
CA GLU A 114 -12.45 -15.37 22.64
C GLU A 114 -11.10 -15.13 23.32
N VAL A 115 -10.10 -14.77 22.48
CA VAL A 115 -8.75 -14.44 22.94
C VAL A 115 -8.79 -13.16 23.80
N PRO A 116 -8.14 -13.15 24.98
CA PRO A 116 -8.06 -11.94 25.80
C PRO A 116 -7.48 -10.76 25.02
N GLY A 117 -8.06 -9.59 25.20
CA GLY A 117 -7.66 -8.37 24.53
C GLY A 117 -7.55 -7.16 25.42
N VAL A 118 -6.83 -6.15 24.95
CA VAL A 118 -6.75 -4.82 25.57
C VAL A 118 -7.05 -3.78 24.52
N ARG A 119 -8.01 -2.89 24.83
CA ARG A 119 -8.38 -1.78 23.97
C ARG A 119 -7.82 -0.47 24.54
N ILE A 120 -7.12 0.30 23.69
CA ILE A 120 -6.46 1.55 24.07
C ILE A 120 -6.93 2.66 23.15
N ARG A 121 -7.30 3.82 23.72
CA ARG A 121 -7.79 4.97 22.98
C ARG A 121 -6.94 6.20 23.25
N LEU A 122 -6.54 6.89 22.19
CA LEU A 122 -6.03 8.25 22.18
C LEU A 122 -7.19 9.18 21.83
N THR A 123 -7.50 10.13 22.68
CA THR A 123 -8.43 11.22 22.39
C THR A 123 -7.65 12.53 22.40
N ALA A 124 -7.88 13.40 21.44
CA ALA A 124 -7.34 14.75 21.43
C ALA A 124 -8.44 15.76 21.10
N GLU A 125 -8.47 16.83 21.88
CA GLU A 125 -9.41 17.93 21.76
C GLU A 125 -8.63 19.23 21.57
N MET A 126 -8.97 19.98 20.56
CA MET A 126 -8.41 21.31 20.29
C MET A 126 -9.49 22.35 20.59
N ASP A 127 -9.15 23.31 21.43
CA ASP A 127 -10.06 24.41 21.75
C ASP A 127 -10.02 25.54 20.72
N GLU A 128 -10.84 26.57 20.92
CA GLU A 128 -10.90 27.76 20.05
C GLU A 128 -9.59 28.57 20.02
N SER A 129 -8.71 28.40 21.02
CA SER A 129 -7.38 29.05 21.05
C SER A 129 -6.31 28.27 20.30
N GLY A 130 -6.63 27.05 19.84
CA GLY A 130 -5.71 26.12 19.19
C GLY A 130 -4.87 25.32 20.19
N GLU A 131 -5.18 25.38 21.49
CA GLU A 131 -4.54 24.55 22.50
C GLU A 131 -5.09 23.12 22.42
N ILE A 132 -4.20 22.12 22.46
CA ILE A 132 -4.55 20.70 22.30
C ILE A 132 -4.35 19.96 23.61
N GLU A 133 -5.43 19.38 24.13
CA GLU A 133 -5.38 18.39 25.20
C GLU A 133 -5.47 16.99 24.61
N GLN A 134 -4.50 16.11 24.94
CA GLN A 134 -4.52 14.71 24.50
C GLN A 134 -4.45 13.75 25.68
N ARG A 135 -5.25 12.67 25.63
CA ARG A 135 -5.33 11.63 26.65
C ARG A 135 -5.17 10.26 26.00
N LEU A 136 -4.35 9.40 26.63
CA LEU A 136 -4.22 7.99 26.24
C LEU A 136 -4.74 7.13 27.38
N GLU A 137 -5.74 6.30 27.06
CA GLU A 137 -6.55 5.62 28.08
C GLU A 137 -6.85 4.17 27.67
N TYR A 138 -6.96 3.29 28.65
CA TYR A 138 -7.57 1.98 28.49
C TYR A 138 -9.08 2.10 28.41
N VAL A 139 -9.71 1.38 27.48
CA VAL A 139 -11.17 1.21 27.41
C VAL A 139 -11.52 -0.02 28.23
N LEU A 140 -12.15 0.19 29.39
CA LEU A 140 -12.51 -0.90 30.33
C LEU A 140 -13.93 -1.39 30.13
N ALA A 141 -14.80 -0.64 29.50
CA ALA A 141 -16.14 -1.05 29.11
C ALA A 141 -16.61 -0.22 27.91
N ALA A 142 -17.47 -0.81 27.08
CA ALA A 142 -18.12 -0.17 25.94
C ALA A 142 -19.60 -0.53 25.93
N ASP A 143 -20.43 0.28 25.27
CA ASP A 143 -21.84 -0.01 25.01
C ASP A 143 -22.03 -0.97 23.82
N GLU A 144 -23.29 -1.22 23.45
CA GLU A 144 -23.64 -2.11 22.33
C GLU A 144 -23.13 -1.61 20.98
N ASP A 145 -22.95 -0.29 20.81
CA ASP A 145 -22.41 0.35 19.61
C ASP A 145 -20.86 0.41 19.63
N GLY A 146 -20.25 -0.09 20.69
CA GLY A 146 -18.80 -0.11 20.87
C GLY A 146 -18.21 1.21 21.38
N ALA A 147 -19.03 2.21 21.74
CA ALA A 147 -18.52 3.46 22.30
C ALA A 147 -18.05 3.26 23.76
N PRO A 148 -16.89 3.82 24.14
CA PRO A 148 -16.34 3.64 25.49
C PRO A 148 -17.26 4.22 26.58
N THR A 149 -17.60 3.40 27.58
CA THR A 149 -18.38 3.83 28.75
C THR A 149 -17.54 3.95 30.02
N GLN A 150 -16.39 3.26 30.07
CA GLN A 150 -15.45 3.37 31.18
C GLN A 150 -14.01 3.46 30.64
N LEU A 151 -13.33 4.53 31.00
CA LEU A 151 -11.95 4.82 30.60
C LEU A 151 -11.04 4.90 31.83
N ARG A 152 -9.77 4.52 31.65
CA ARG A 152 -8.71 4.65 32.67
C ARG A 152 -7.41 5.10 32.02
N GLY A 153 -6.82 6.18 32.55
CA GLY A 153 -5.54 6.72 32.05
C GLY A 153 -4.45 5.66 31.97
N MET A 154 -3.76 5.56 30.85
CA MET A 154 -2.66 4.62 30.62
C MET A 154 -1.38 5.12 31.28
N PRO A 155 -0.77 4.34 32.21
CA PRO A 155 0.52 4.71 32.82
C PRO A 155 1.62 4.85 31.78
N LYS A 156 2.56 5.77 32.05
CA LYS A 156 3.70 5.99 31.13
C LYS A 156 4.56 4.75 30.91
N LEU A 157 4.69 3.89 31.91
CA LEU A 157 5.45 2.65 31.80
C LEU A 157 4.78 1.66 30.86
N ASP A 158 3.45 1.50 30.96
CA ASP A 158 2.68 0.61 30.09
C ASP A 158 2.75 1.10 28.65
N ARG A 159 2.61 2.43 28.42
CA ARG A 159 2.79 3.03 27.09
C ARG A 159 4.18 2.74 26.52
N GLN A 160 5.24 2.75 27.32
CA GLN A 160 6.62 2.49 26.87
C GLN A 160 6.85 1.03 26.49
N ALA A 161 6.03 0.10 27.01
CA ALA A 161 6.09 -1.31 26.65
C ALA A 161 5.57 -1.60 25.24
N ILE A 162 4.86 -0.65 24.63
CA ILE A 162 4.41 -0.70 23.23
C ILE A 162 5.25 0.32 22.44
N GLN A 163 5.95 -0.12 21.42
CA GLN A 163 6.79 0.76 20.59
C GLN A 163 6.42 0.64 19.12
N VAL A 164 6.11 1.78 18.51
CA VAL A 164 5.91 1.91 17.06
C VAL A 164 7.12 2.61 16.48
N HIS A 165 7.91 1.88 15.72
CA HIS A 165 9.01 2.42 14.93
C HIS A 165 8.49 2.84 13.56
N TYR A 166 8.18 4.13 13.41
CA TYR A 166 7.76 4.69 12.13
C TYR A 166 8.99 5.03 11.29
N LEU A 167 9.08 4.39 10.13
CA LEU A 167 10.12 4.55 9.12
C LEU A 167 9.53 5.32 7.94
N PRO A 168 9.72 6.65 7.87
CA PRO A 168 9.16 7.46 6.80
C PRO A 168 9.83 7.17 5.45
N ALA A 169 9.20 7.61 4.36
CA ALA A 169 9.72 7.45 3.00
C ALA A 169 11.12 8.08 2.81
N ARG A 170 11.38 9.21 3.48
CA ARG A 170 12.72 9.81 3.58
C ARG A 170 13.36 9.37 4.90
N ARG A 171 14.50 8.68 4.82
CA ARG A 171 15.19 8.07 5.95
C ARG A 171 16.53 8.73 6.20
N ASN A 172 16.76 9.17 7.44
CA ASN A 172 18.05 9.69 7.89
C ASN A 172 18.57 8.81 9.04
N PRO A 173 19.55 7.92 8.82
CA PRO A 173 20.10 7.08 9.86
C PRO A 173 20.80 7.87 10.99
N ALA A 174 21.25 9.09 10.72
CA ALA A 174 21.95 9.92 11.71
C ALA A 174 21.16 10.10 13.00
N ASP A 175 19.84 10.28 12.90
CA ASP A 175 18.95 10.50 14.04
C ASP A 175 18.88 9.28 14.98
N HIS A 176 19.26 8.08 14.49
CA HIS A 176 19.19 6.81 15.22
C HIS A 176 20.56 6.28 15.68
N ILE A 177 21.66 6.83 15.15
CA ILE A 177 23.04 6.44 15.49
C ILE A 177 23.59 7.32 16.60
N ALA A 178 23.15 8.57 16.71
CA ALA A 178 23.64 9.51 17.71
C ALA A 178 23.47 8.99 19.16
N TYR A 179 24.40 9.30 20.05
CA TYR A 179 24.29 9.02 21.49
C TYR A 179 23.27 9.94 22.15
N SER A 180 22.04 9.86 21.74
CA SER A 180 20.91 10.60 22.33
C SER A 180 19.96 9.66 23.07
N ALA A 181 19.15 10.21 23.97
CA ALA A 181 18.15 9.41 24.68
C ALA A 181 17.09 8.81 23.74
N ALA A 182 16.89 9.45 22.60
CA ALA A 182 15.88 9.07 21.59
C ALA A 182 16.42 8.12 20.52
N SER A 183 17.75 8.01 20.34
CA SER A 183 18.33 7.16 19.31
C SER A 183 18.36 5.69 19.72
N LEU A 184 18.30 4.79 18.76
CA LEU A 184 18.32 3.34 18.99
C LEU A 184 19.65 2.89 19.59
N LEU A 185 20.76 3.27 18.96
CA LEU A 185 22.11 2.95 19.43
C LEU A 185 22.39 3.58 20.79
N GLY A 186 22.05 4.87 20.99
CA GLY A 186 22.27 5.56 22.25
C GLY A 186 21.51 4.95 23.42
N ARG A 187 20.31 4.40 23.19
CA ARG A 187 19.53 3.67 24.21
C ARG A 187 20.28 2.41 24.64
N ALA A 188 20.74 1.59 23.72
CA ALA A 188 21.50 0.37 24.00
C ALA A 188 22.82 0.70 24.72
N LEU A 189 23.59 1.67 24.24
CA LEU A 189 24.87 2.08 24.86
C LEU A 189 24.70 2.59 26.30
N ARG A 190 23.62 3.32 26.61
CA ARG A 190 23.36 3.78 27.99
C ARG A 190 22.88 2.67 28.90
N ALA A 191 22.24 1.64 28.35
CA ALA A 191 21.75 0.50 29.13
C ALA A 191 22.83 -0.60 29.33
N ALA A 192 23.92 -0.58 28.55
CA ALA A 192 25.01 -1.53 28.69
C ALA A 192 25.72 -1.37 30.06
N ASP A 193 26.19 -2.47 30.63
CA ASP A 193 27.01 -2.46 31.86
C ASP A 193 28.45 -2.05 31.52
N TRP A 194 28.82 -0.87 31.98
CA TRP A 194 30.16 -0.28 31.83
C TRP A 194 30.99 -0.35 33.08
N THR A 195 30.64 -1.20 34.05
CA THR A 195 31.30 -1.21 35.38
C THR A 195 32.79 -1.51 35.26
N ALA A 196 33.19 -2.45 34.44
CA ALA A 196 34.57 -2.84 34.23
C ALA A 196 35.40 -1.79 33.46
N GLU A 197 34.79 -1.17 32.43
CA GLU A 197 35.47 -0.26 31.51
C GLU A 197 35.49 1.20 31.98
N ARG A 198 34.60 1.57 32.90
CA ARG A 198 34.43 2.98 33.33
C ARG A 198 35.69 3.61 33.87
N THR A 199 36.41 2.91 34.74
CA THR A 199 37.66 3.43 35.33
C THR A 199 38.71 3.65 34.26
N LYS A 200 38.93 2.67 33.41
CA LYS A 200 39.91 2.75 32.31
C LYS A 200 39.54 3.85 31.28
N ALA A 201 38.26 4.01 30.95
CA ALA A 201 37.80 5.06 30.03
C ALA A 201 37.99 6.46 30.63
N ASN A 202 37.73 6.62 31.92
CA ASN A 202 37.96 7.88 32.63
C ASN A 202 39.46 8.24 32.72
N ASP A 203 40.33 7.27 33.00
CA ASP A 203 41.77 7.45 33.07
C ASP A 203 42.35 7.88 31.71
N LEU A 204 41.95 7.20 30.64
CA LEU A 204 42.36 7.56 29.28
C LEU A 204 41.84 8.93 28.85
N SER A 205 40.62 9.30 29.23
CA SER A 205 40.07 10.64 28.99
C SER A 205 40.82 11.71 29.78
N GLY A 206 41.26 11.39 30.99
CA GLY A 206 42.16 12.27 31.80
C GLY A 206 43.49 12.50 31.11
N GLN A 207 44.15 11.44 30.68
CA GLN A 207 45.45 11.53 29.97
C GLN A 207 45.33 12.34 28.66
N LEU A 208 44.24 12.17 27.92
CA LEU A 208 43.96 12.96 26.71
C LEU A 208 43.80 14.45 27.06
N GLY A 209 43.09 14.74 28.15
CA GLY A 209 42.87 16.10 28.64
C GLY A 209 44.21 16.76 29.04
N GLU A 210 45.09 16.03 29.72
CA GLU A 210 46.43 16.47 30.08
C GLU A 210 47.28 16.77 28.83
N ALA A 211 47.31 15.83 27.87
CA ALA A 211 48.08 16.00 26.64
C ALA A 211 47.63 17.23 25.80
N VAL A 212 46.32 17.52 25.77
CA VAL A 212 45.79 18.71 25.09
C VAL A 212 46.16 20.00 25.83
N THR A 213 46.09 20.02 27.18
CA THR A 213 46.41 21.21 27.97
C THR A 213 47.90 21.49 28.03
N GLU A 214 48.75 20.48 27.92
CA GLU A 214 50.21 20.60 27.85
C GLU A 214 50.73 21.11 26.50
N ASN A 215 49.89 21.10 25.46
CA ASN A 215 50.27 21.64 24.17
C ASN A 215 50.70 23.09 24.29
N ALA A 216 51.92 23.44 23.80
CA ALA A 216 52.54 24.75 23.92
C ALA A 216 51.63 25.91 23.43
N GLY A 217 50.83 25.69 22.35
CA GLY A 217 49.90 26.67 21.85
C GLY A 217 48.72 26.91 22.80
N VAL A 218 48.14 25.82 23.34
CA VAL A 218 47.05 25.89 24.32
C VAL A 218 47.51 26.56 25.60
N ALA A 219 48.70 26.20 26.11
CA ALA A 219 49.30 26.79 27.29
C ALA A 219 49.61 28.31 27.10
N ALA A 220 50.11 28.69 25.91
CA ALA A 220 50.35 30.09 25.59
C ALA A 220 49.05 30.90 25.54
N PHE A 221 48.00 30.36 24.94
CA PHE A 221 46.68 31.01 24.90
C PHE A 221 46.09 31.11 26.33
N GLY A 222 46.20 30.08 27.13
CA GLY A 222 45.76 30.07 28.54
C GLY A 222 46.42 31.17 29.36
N LYS A 223 47.76 31.38 29.22
CA LYS A 223 48.49 32.50 29.86
C LYS A 223 47.94 33.85 29.38
N ALA A 224 47.77 34.05 28.09
CA ALA A 224 47.20 35.27 27.52
C ALA A 224 45.77 35.55 28.04
N LEU A 225 44.95 34.53 28.15
CA LEU A 225 43.59 34.60 28.68
C LEU A 225 43.61 35.02 30.16
N THR A 226 44.50 34.43 30.98
CA THR A 226 44.64 34.77 32.40
C THR A 226 45.06 36.23 32.58
N VAL A 227 46.00 36.70 31.76
CA VAL A 227 46.42 38.10 31.77
C VAL A 227 45.27 39.03 31.33
N GLY A 228 44.59 38.70 30.26
CA GLY A 228 43.45 39.47 29.80
C GLY A 228 42.33 39.55 30.84
N TRP A 229 41.99 38.41 31.42
CA TRP A 229 40.97 38.30 32.45
C TRP A 229 41.29 39.13 33.67
N GLY A 230 42.55 39.05 34.19
CA GLY A 230 42.98 39.81 35.32
C GLY A 230 42.99 41.33 35.13
N LYS A 231 42.98 41.82 33.87
CA LYS A 231 42.76 43.24 33.57
C LYS A 231 41.35 43.69 33.79
N LEU A 232 40.40 42.80 33.49
CA LEU A 232 38.97 43.08 33.49
C LEU A 232 38.29 42.68 34.81
N HIS A 233 38.66 41.54 35.36
CA HIS A 233 38.06 40.97 36.56
C HIS A 233 38.93 41.23 37.78
N LYS A 234 38.39 41.99 38.75
CA LYS A 234 39.09 42.39 39.99
C LYS A 234 38.59 41.68 41.26
N GLY A 235 37.64 40.77 41.09
CA GLY A 235 37.07 39.98 42.17
C GLY A 235 38.03 38.92 42.71
N LYS A 236 37.82 38.52 43.97
CA LYS A 236 38.62 37.45 44.61
C LYS A 236 38.21 36.06 44.16
N PHE A 237 36.96 35.89 43.65
CA PHE A 237 36.43 34.66 43.16
C PHE A 237 36.55 34.64 41.64
N PHE A 238 36.68 33.45 41.02
CA PHE A 238 36.85 33.26 39.59
C PHE A 238 38.05 34.02 38.96
N ALA A 239 39.10 34.19 39.69
CA ALA A 239 40.25 35.06 39.32
C ALA A 239 41.17 34.40 38.26
N ALA A 240 41.22 33.09 38.15
CA ALA A 240 42.17 32.36 37.31
C ALA A 240 41.43 31.49 36.31
N PRO A 241 41.10 31.98 35.08
CA PRO A 241 40.55 31.15 34.02
C PRO A 241 41.61 30.16 33.52
N SER A 242 41.25 28.92 33.34
CA SER A 242 42.08 27.89 32.73
C SER A 242 41.41 27.29 31.53
N ILE A 243 42.18 26.93 30.52
CA ILE A 243 41.70 26.11 29.43
C ILE A 243 41.83 24.67 29.89
N ALA A 244 40.71 24.00 29.99
CA ALA A 244 40.68 22.57 30.28
C ALA A 244 39.97 21.87 29.12
N PHE A 245 40.50 20.74 28.68
CA PHE A 245 39.74 19.80 27.91
C PHE A 245 38.65 19.27 28.85
N GLY A 246 37.41 19.34 28.42
CA GLY A 246 36.30 18.91 29.26
C GLY A 246 36.61 17.53 29.85
N LYS A 247 36.49 17.37 31.16
CA LYS A 247 36.58 16.05 31.81
C LYS A 247 35.39 15.23 31.40
N GLY A 248 35.38 14.82 30.11
CA GLY A 248 34.37 13.96 29.54
C GLY A 248 34.60 12.55 30.07
N GLY A 249 33.88 12.18 31.10
CA GLY A 249 33.81 10.79 31.51
C GLY A 249 33.28 9.90 30.36
N LEU A 250 33.09 8.63 30.64
CA LEU A 250 32.58 7.63 29.68
C LEU A 250 31.43 8.14 28.78
N ALA A 251 30.54 8.97 29.33
CA ALA A 251 29.41 9.53 28.56
C ALA A 251 29.85 10.40 27.36
N GLU A 252 30.96 11.17 27.50
CA GLU A 252 31.46 11.98 26.38
C GLU A 252 32.14 11.10 25.31
N VAL A 253 32.83 10.04 25.73
CA VAL A 253 33.42 9.06 24.82
C VAL A 253 32.30 8.36 24.01
N LEU A 254 31.23 7.97 24.68
CA LEU A 254 30.07 7.32 24.02
C LEU A 254 29.34 8.23 23.01
N LYS A 255 29.39 9.55 23.16
CA LYS A 255 28.86 10.50 22.16
C LYS A 255 29.61 10.45 20.83
N GLN A 256 30.83 9.94 20.80
CA GLN A 256 31.64 9.81 19.59
C GLN A 256 31.48 8.47 18.90
N VAL A 257 30.67 7.57 19.46
CA VAL A 257 30.40 6.27 18.85
C VAL A 257 29.59 6.48 17.58
N SER A 258 30.10 5.95 16.46
CA SER A 258 29.46 5.97 15.16
C SER A 258 29.50 4.59 14.51
N VAL A 259 28.61 4.34 13.52
CA VAL A 259 28.66 3.14 12.71
C VAL A 259 29.56 3.39 11.51
N ARG A 260 30.59 2.54 11.35
CA ARG A 260 31.55 2.65 10.26
C ARG A 260 31.53 1.40 9.40
N PHE A 261 31.82 1.57 8.12
CA PHE A 261 31.83 0.52 7.12
C PHE A 261 33.22 0.42 6.50
N SER A 262 33.72 -0.81 6.34
CA SER A 262 34.89 -1.08 5.53
C SER A 262 34.44 -1.26 4.07
N PRO A 263 34.93 -0.44 3.13
CA PRO A 263 34.59 -0.61 1.72
C PRO A 263 35.25 -1.82 1.06
N GLY A 264 35.98 -2.63 1.81
CA GLY A 264 36.84 -3.72 1.30
C GLY A 264 38.21 -3.20 0.80
N HIS A 265 39.13 -4.09 0.44
CA HIS A 265 40.41 -3.73 -0.19
C HIS A 265 41.28 -2.76 0.62
N GLU A 266 41.60 -3.07 1.88
CA GLU A 266 42.60 -2.35 2.71
C GLU A 266 42.37 -0.83 2.86
N THR A 267 41.21 -0.31 2.42
CA THR A 267 40.90 1.11 2.59
C THR A 267 40.38 1.42 4.01
N PRO A 268 40.64 2.64 4.54
CA PRO A 268 40.13 3.05 5.84
C PRO A 268 38.60 2.92 5.89
N SER A 269 38.04 2.55 7.04
CA SER A 269 36.60 2.55 7.27
C SER A 269 36.01 3.94 7.05
N VAL A 270 34.82 3.98 6.41
CA VAL A 270 34.10 5.21 6.12
C VAL A 270 32.86 5.32 7.02
N ASP A 271 32.48 6.54 7.32
CA ASP A 271 31.27 6.81 8.09
C ASP A 271 30.03 6.55 7.23
N PHE A 272 28.91 6.27 7.89
CA PHE A 272 27.63 5.92 7.22
C PHE A 272 27.10 7.00 6.28
N GLU A 273 27.50 8.27 6.47
CA GLU A 273 27.13 9.40 5.61
C GLU A 273 27.62 9.26 4.16
N ARG A 274 28.65 8.42 3.94
CA ARG A 274 29.15 8.09 2.59
C ARG A 274 28.42 6.95 1.90
N LEU A 275 27.48 6.33 2.58
CA LEU A 275 26.62 5.32 1.98
C LEU A 275 25.64 5.97 1.00
N SER A 276 25.26 5.25 -0.06
CA SER A 276 24.18 5.66 -0.94
C SER A 276 22.84 5.68 -0.17
N ASP A 277 21.85 6.44 -0.66
CA ASP A 277 20.52 6.53 -0.03
C ASP A 277 19.88 5.15 0.23
N GLY A 278 20.03 4.23 -0.73
CA GLY A 278 19.57 2.86 -0.56
C GLY A 278 20.30 2.11 0.58
N GLN A 279 21.62 2.27 0.68
CA GLN A 279 22.38 1.68 1.77
C GLN A 279 22.06 2.33 3.12
N GLN A 280 21.81 3.62 3.16
CA GLN A 280 21.35 4.33 4.37
C GLN A 280 19.97 3.81 4.81
N SER A 281 19.06 3.59 3.85
CA SER A 281 17.76 2.98 4.12
C SER A 281 17.89 1.58 4.73
N LEU A 282 18.78 0.74 4.18
CA LEU A 282 19.05 -0.60 4.72
C LEU A 282 19.67 -0.51 6.13
N LEU A 283 20.61 0.40 6.36
CA LEU A 283 21.19 0.61 7.68
C LEU A 283 20.13 1.00 8.71
N TYR A 284 19.23 1.92 8.36
CA TYR A 284 18.14 2.34 9.24
C TYR A 284 17.24 1.17 9.65
N ILE A 285 16.78 0.37 8.67
CA ILE A 285 15.98 -0.82 8.94
C ILE A 285 16.76 -1.81 9.81
N SER A 286 18.05 -2.03 9.51
CA SER A 286 18.92 -2.93 10.29
C SER A 286 19.09 -2.47 11.74
N LEU A 287 19.20 -1.16 11.99
CA LEU A 287 19.27 -0.60 13.35
C LEU A 287 17.98 -0.85 14.14
N VAL A 288 16.81 -0.71 13.50
CA VAL A 288 15.53 -0.98 14.16
C VAL A 288 15.39 -2.48 14.48
N LEU A 289 15.74 -3.36 13.54
CA LEU A 289 15.73 -4.80 13.76
C LEU A 289 16.72 -5.22 14.88
N ALA A 290 17.91 -4.64 14.89
CA ALA A 290 18.89 -4.89 15.94
C ALA A 290 18.41 -4.41 17.32
N ALA A 291 17.78 -3.23 17.39
CA ALA A 291 17.21 -2.73 18.65
C ALA A 291 16.10 -3.65 19.17
N HIS A 292 15.23 -4.12 18.27
CA HIS A 292 14.20 -5.09 18.63
C HIS A 292 14.79 -6.41 19.13
N ALA A 293 15.82 -6.95 18.46
CA ALA A 293 16.50 -8.17 18.89
C ALA A 293 17.13 -8.01 20.29
N VAL A 294 17.70 -6.84 20.59
CA VAL A 294 18.23 -6.50 21.93
C VAL A 294 17.12 -6.45 22.96
N ASP A 295 15.96 -5.85 22.64
CA ASP A 295 14.81 -5.80 23.54
C ASP A 295 14.29 -7.22 23.87
N VAL A 296 14.16 -8.09 22.86
CA VAL A 296 13.73 -9.50 23.03
C VAL A 296 14.74 -10.28 23.87
N ALA A 297 16.04 -10.17 23.58
CA ALA A 297 17.10 -10.85 24.33
C ALA A 297 17.11 -10.39 25.80
N ALA A 298 16.88 -9.09 26.07
CA ALA A 298 16.80 -8.55 27.42
C ALA A 298 15.60 -9.10 28.24
N PHE A 299 14.52 -9.54 27.59
CA PHE A 299 13.43 -10.23 28.28
C PHE A 299 13.71 -11.73 28.54
N ALA A 300 14.42 -12.38 27.63
CA ALA A 300 14.67 -13.81 27.67
C ALA A 300 15.81 -14.23 28.65
N ASP A 301 16.79 -13.33 28.86
CA ASP A 301 18.02 -13.64 29.62
C ASP A 301 18.15 -12.75 30.86
N GLU A 302 18.21 -13.39 32.05
CA GLU A 302 18.45 -12.69 33.33
C GLU A 302 19.91 -12.17 33.45
N GLU A 303 20.85 -12.77 32.74
CA GLU A 303 22.27 -12.37 32.69
C GLU A 303 22.57 -11.42 31.53
N SER A 304 21.53 -10.77 30.95
CA SER A 304 21.69 -9.81 29.87
C SER A 304 22.75 -8.74 30.17
N PRO A 305 23.63 -8.41 29.19
CA PRO A 305 24.63 -7.33 29.37
C PRO A 305 24.00 -5.93 29.45
N PHE A 306 22.67 -5.84 29.39
CA PHE A 306 21.93 -4.61 29.46
C PHE A 306 21.13 -4.50 30.76
N ASP A 307 21.22 -3.34 31.43
CA ASP A 307 20.34 -3.00 32.53
C ASP A 307 18.90 -2.78 32.04
N ARG A 308 18.00 -3.68 32.39
CA ARG A 308 16.58 -3.65 31.98
C ARG A 308 15.87 -2.37 32.40
N ALA A 309 16.17 -1.82 33.59
CA ALA A 309 15.53 -0.59 34.04
C ALA A 309 15.93 0.64 33.21
N ARG A 310 17.13 0.61 32.64
CA ARG A 310 17.64 1.66 31.73
C ARG A 310 17.25 1.41 30.29
N LEU A 311 17.32 0.18 29.81
CA LEU A 311 16.95 -0.21 28.45
C LEU A 311 15.46 -0.01 28.20
N ARG A 312 14.62 -0.39 29.16
CA ARG A 312 13.15 -0.39 29.07
C ARG A 312 12.69 -1.10 27.81
N PRO A 313 12.95 -2.40 27.70
CA PRO A 313 12.67 -3.16 26.49
C PRO A 313 11.16 -3.15 26.18
N ALA A 314 10.83 -3.11 24.90
CA ALA A 314 9.45 -3.17 24.44
C ALA A 314 8.90 -4.58 24.56
N ALA A 315 7.71 -4.72 25.17
CA ALA A 315 6.95 -5.98 25.18
C ALA A 315 6.28 -6.24 23.82
N PHE A 316 5.98 -5.19 23.08
CA PHE A 316 5.46 -5.25 21.72
C PHE A 316 6.14 -4.22 20.81
N THR A 317 6.56 -4.65 19.64
CA THR A 317 7.21 -3.80 18.63
C THR A 317 6.47 -3.87 17.31
N LEU A 318 6.08 -2.71 16.80
CA LEU A 318 5.51 -2.54 15.45
C LEU A 318 6.46 -1.75 14.57
N LEU A 319 6.84 -2.31 13.42
CA LEU A 319 7.55 -1.60 12.37
C LEU A 319 6.54 -1.06 11.35
N ALA A 320 6.35 0.25 11.35
CA ALA A 320 5.51 0.97 10.40
C ALA A 320 6.40 1.55 9.30
N VAL A 321 6.47 0.88 8.15
CA VAL A 321 7.42 1.19 7.06
C VAL A 321 6.68 1.85 5.91
N GLU A 322 7.08 3.08 5.56
CA GLU A 322 6.55 3.81 4.43
C GLU A 322 7.50 3.69 3.23
N GLU A 323 6.95 3.34 2.08
CA GLU A 323 7.65 3.24 0.80
C GLU A 323 9.03 2.58 0.89
N PRO A 324 9.10 1.31 1.30
CA PRO A 324 10.41 0.62 1.43
C PRO A 324 11.16 0.49 0.11
N GLU A 325 10.47 0.67 -1.02
CA GLU A 325 11.05 0.68 -2.36
C GLU A 325 11.92 1.91 -2.67
N ASN A 326 11.75 3.01 -1.94
CA ASN A 326 12.50 4.23 -2.21
C ASN A 326 14.00 4.01 -2.09
N SER A 327 14.70 4.33 -3.17
CA SER A 327 16.16 4.17 -3.32
C SER A 327 16.68 2.73 -3.24
N LEU A 328 15.81 1.71 -3.27
CA LEU A 328 16.20 0.30 -3.23
C LEU A 328 15.96 -0.41 -4.57
N SER A 329 16.92 -1.23 -4.99
CA SER A 329 16.69 -2.13 -6.13
C SER A 329 15.70 -3.23 -5.76
N PRO A 330 14.97 -3.84 -6.74
CA PRO A 330 13.95 -4.87 -6.46
C PRO A 330 14.46 -6.08 -5.66
N GLN A 331 15.77 -6.41 -5.78
CA GLN A 331 16.38 -7.51 -5.04
C GLN A 331 16.54 -7.19 -3.55
N TYR A 332 16.96 -5.97 -3.23
CA TYR A 332 17.07 -5.50 -1.85
C TYR A 332 15.69 -5.38 -1.19
N LEU A 333 14.72 -4.88 -1.95
CA LEU A 333 13.34 -4.84 -1.49
C LEU A 333 12.81 -6.22 -1.07
N GLY A 334 13.11 -7.26 -1.87
CA GLY A 334 12.77 -8.64 -1.51
C GLY A 334 13.37 -9.10 -0.18
N ARG A 335 14.63 -8.73 0.11
CA ARG A 335 15.30 -9.03 1.38
C ARG A 335 14.68 -8.28 2.56
N VAL A 336 14.36 -7.00 2.38
CA VAL A 336 13.67 -6.19 3.41
C VAL A 336 12.33 -6.83 3.77
N ILE A 337 11.51 -7.15 2.78
CA ILE A 337 10.21 -7.81 3.00
C ILE A 337 10.38 -9.15 3.72
N GLN A 338 11.40 -9.93 3.37
CA GLN A 338 11.68 -11.19 4.05
C GLN A 338 12.08 -10.95 5.52
N SER A 339 12.96 -10.00 5.80
CA SER A 339 13.35 -9.66 7.17
C SER A 339 12.17 -9.18 8.03
N LEU A 340 11.23 -8.43 7.43
CA LEU A 340 10.00 -8.03 8.12
C LEU A 340 9.07 -9.22 8.42
N ARG A 341 9.02 -10.22 7.54
CA ARG A 341 8.28 -11.47 7.80
C ARG A 341 8.91 -12.33 8.90
N ASP A 342 10.23 -12.38 8.92
CA ASP A 342 10.98 -13.16 9.90
C ASP A 342 10.84 -12.55 11.31
N LEU A 343 10.65 -11.22 11.42
CA LEU A 343 10.39 -10.52 12.67
C LEU A 343 9.28 -11.18 13.51
N LYS A 344 8.17 -11.58 12.88
CA LYS A 344 7.08 -12.29 13.58
C LYS A 344 7.55 -13.64 14.11
N LYS A 345 8.25 -14.43 13.29
CA LYS A 345 8.62 -15.81 13.61
C LYS A 345 9.62 -15.89 14.75
N GLU A 346 10.56 -14.95 14.78
CA GLU A 346 11.70 -14.99 15.68
C GLU A 346 11.41 -14.30 17.01
N SER A 347 10.54 -13.29 17.01
CA SER A 347 10.45 -12.38 18.16
C SER A 347 9.07 -11.78 18.44
N GLY A 348 8.03 -12.18 17.71
CA GLY A 348 6.68 -11.70 17.94
C GLY A 348 6.41 -10.25 17.50
N GLY A 349 7.35 -9.60 16.82
CA GLY A 349 7.14 -8.28 16.26
C GLY A 349 6.14 -8.29 15.10
N GLN A 350 5.57 -7.12 14.78
CA GLN A 350 4.58 -6.94 13.72
C GLN A 350 5.04 -5.85 12.75
N ALA A 351 4.64 -5.94 11.48
CA ALA A 351 5.01 -4.96 10.48
C ALA A 351 3.81 -4.48 9.66
N ILE A 352 3.76 -3.17 9.39
CA ILE A 352 2.85 -2.55 8.43
C ILE A 352 3.67 -1.87 7.35
N VAL A 353 3.38 -2.15 6.10
CA VAL A 353 4.07 -1.58 4.94
C VAL A 353 3.10 -0.76 4.11
N ALA A 354 3.27 0.55 4.08
CA ALA A 354 2.55 1.44 3.17
C ALA A 354 3.35 1.60 1.88
N THR A 355 2.76 1.28 0.75
CA THR A 355 3.46 1.30 -0.55
C THR A 355 2.52 1.64 -1.70
N HIS A 356 3.09 2.19 -2.77
CA HIS A 356 2.46 2.31 -4.07
C HIS A 356 3.20 1.48 -5.15
N SER A 357 4.13 0.60 -4.74
CA SER A 357 4.97 -0.15 -5.66
C SER A 357 4.35 -1.48 -6.10
N PRO A 358 4.11 -1.66 -7.41
CA PRO A 358 3.72 -2.95 -7.98
C PRO A 358 4.70 -4.10 -7.64
N ALA A 359 5.98 -3.78 -7.43
CA ALA A 359 7.00 -4.78 -7.12
C ALA A 359 6.80 -5.43 -5.73
N ILE A 360 6.22 -4.72 -4.77
CA ILE A 360 5.87 -5.26 -3.45
C ILE A 360 4.65 -6.17 -3.56
N LEU A 361 3.66 -5.79 -4.35
CA LEU A 361 2.43 -6.56 -4.53
C LEU A 361 2.67 -7.97 -5.05
N ARG A 362 3.62 -8.15 -5.95
CA ARG A 362 4.02 -9.48 -6.43
C ARG A 362 4.58 -10.40 -5.33
N ARG A 363 4.86 -9.85 -4.15
CA ARG A 363 5.39 -10.56 -2.97
C ARG A 363 4.41 -10.62 -1.81
N ALA A 364 3.35 -9.82 -1.85
CA ALA A 364 2.30 -9.81 -0.84
C ALA A 364 1.28 -10.92 -1.09
N THR A 365 0.77 -11.53 -0.03
CA THR A 365 -0.42 -12.37 -0.12
C THR A 365 -1.66 -11.49 -0.10
N PRO A 366 -2.65 -11.72 -0.95
CA PRO A 366 -3.79 -10.80 -1.11
C PRO A 366 -4.60 -10.55 0.16
N ASP A 367 -4.73 -11.53 1.03
CA ASP A 367 -5.42 -11.46 2.33
C ASP A 367 -4.77 -10.47 3.30
N LEU A 368 -3.46 -10.21 3.16
CA LEU A 368 -2.72 -9.25 3.97
C LEU A 368 -2.81 -7.81 3.43
N ILE A 369 -3.53 -7.60 2.33
CA ILE A 369 -3.68 -6.28 1.70
C ILE A 369 -4.88 -5.56 2.28
N ARG A 370 -4.68 -4.29 2.66
CA ARG A 370 -5.73 -3.30 2.95
C ARG A 370 -5.65 -2.21 1.90
N HIS A 371 -6.69 -2.09 1.10
CA HIS A 371 -6.78 -1.10 0.06
C HIS A 371 -7.48 0.15 0.59
N LEU A 372 -6.80 1.28 0.48
CA LEU A 372 -7.29 2.58 0.92
C LEU A 372 -7.66 3.43 -0.30
N ARG A 373 -8.83 4.04 -0.25
CA ARG A 373 -9.33 4.95 -1.28
C ARG A 373 -10.12 6.08 -0.64
N LEU A 374 -10.12 7.24 -1.27
CA LEU A 374 -11.01 8.33 -0.87
C LEU A 374 -12.39 8.09 -1.51
N ASP A 375 -13.44 8.37 -0.75
CA ASP A 375 -14.82 8.44 -1.26
C ASP A 375 -15.12 9.82 -1.88
N ALA A 376 -16.39 10.06 -2.23
CA ALA A 376 -16.84 11.31 -2.83
C ALA A 376 -16.64 12.54 -1.90
N ASP A 377 -16.71 12.34 -0.58
CA ASP A 377 -16.47 13.38 0.43
C ASP A 377 -14.97 13.53 0.76
N ARG A 378 -14.09 12.84 0.01
CA ARG A 378 -12.65 12.77 0.19
C ARG A 378 -12.25 12.21 1.56
N THR A 379 -13.08 11.35 2.14
CA THR A 379 -12.74 10.60 3.34
C THR A 379 -12.16 9.22 2.99
N THR A 380 -11.21 8.76 3.81
CA THR A 380 -10.54 7.46 3.60
C THR A 380 -11.49 6.32 3.90
N GLN A 381 -11.66 5.43 2.92
CA GLN A 381 -12.30 4.14 3.07
C GLN A 381 -11.26 3.02 2.99
N VAL A 382 -11.45 1.95 3.76
CA VAL A 382 -10.52 0.81 3.80
C VAL A 382 -11.26 -0.47 3.42
N SER A 383 -10.75 -1.14 2.39
CA SER A 383 -11.28 -2.42 1.91
C SER A 383 -10.26 -3.54 2.07
N GLN A 384 -10.74 -4.75 2.34
CA GLN A 384 -9.92 -5.95 2.42
C GLN A 384 -10.26 -6.91 1.27
N ILE A 385 -9.24 -7.56 0.71
CA ILE A 385 -9.47 -8.61 -0.28
C ILE A 385 -9.93 -9.87 0.45
N VAL A 386 -11.19 -10.24 0.22
CA VAL A 386 -11.73 -11.51 0.74
C VAL A 386 -11.49 -12.61 -0.29
N LEU A 387 -10.58 -13.52 0.01
CA LEU A 387 -10.31 -14.67 -0.83
C LEU A 387 -11.35 -15.77 -0.60
N PRO A 388 -11.77 -16.51 -1.66
CA PRO A 388 -12.44 -17.79 -1.50
C PRO A 388 -11.51 -18.80 -0.85
N ASP A 389 -12.08 -19.86 -0.26
CA ASP A 389 -11.30 -20.96 0.31
C ASP A 389 -10.23 -21.47 -0.66
N GLU A 390 -9.03 -21.75 -0.15
CA GLU A 390 -7.87 -22.21 -0.96
C GLU A 390 -8.15 -23.49 -1.75
N ALA A 391 -9.08 -24.31 -1.28
CA ALA A 391 -9.51 -25.54 -1.96
C ALA A 391 -10.31 -25.27 -3.24
N GLN A 392 -10.83 -24.03 -3.44
CA GLN A 392 -11.60 -23.69 -4.63
C GLN A 392 -10.67 -23.13 -5.73
N GLU A 393 -10.92 -23.56 -6.95
CA GLU A 393 -10.20 -23.09 -8.15
C GLU A 393 -10.27 -21.55 -8.30
N SER A 394 -11.36 -20.94 -7.85
CA SER A 394 -11.59 -19.49 -7.79
C SER A 394 -10.56 -18.75 -6.95
N GLY A 395 -10.07 -19.30 -5.83
CA GLY A 395 -9.05 -18.67 -4.99
C GLY A 395 -7.70 -18.51 -5.69
N LYS A 396 -7.30 -19.50 -6.49
CA LYS A 396 -6.06 -19.46 -7.28
C LYS A 396 -6.12 -18.35 -8.35
N PHE A 397 -7.27 -18.20 -9.01
CA PHE A 397 -7.44 -17.18 -10.05
C PHE A 397 -7.46 -15.76 -9.48
N VAL A 398 -8.08 -15.52 -8.32
CA VAL A 398 -8.03 -14.22 -7.67
C VAL A 398 -6.59 -13.85 -7.29
N ARG A 399 -5.82 -14.80 -6.76
CA ARG A 399 -4.38 -14.58 -6.47
C ARG A 399 -3.59 -14.24 -7.72
N GLN A 400 -3.81 -14.96 -8.82
CA GLN A 400 -3.14 -14.67 -10.09
C GLN A 400 -3.54 -13.30 -10.64
N ALA A 401 -4.82 -12.93 -10.56
CA ALA A 401 -5.33 -11.64 -10.97
C ALA A 401 -4.66 -10.49 -10.21
N VAL A 402 -4.59 -10.61 -8.87
CA VAL A 402 -3.90 -9.65 -8.00
C VAL A 402 -2.44 -9.44 -8.40
N MET A 403 -1.76 -10.52 -8.81
CA MET A 403 -0.34 -10.48 -9.13
C MET A 403 -0.04 -10.08 -10.58
N ALA A 404 -1.00 -10.29 -11.51
CA ALA A 404 -0.79 -10.04 -12.93
C ALA A 404 -0.82 -8.55 -13.27
N TYR A 405 -1.77 -7.82 -12.70
CA TYR A 405 -2.00 -6.40 -13.02
C TYR A 405 -2.04 -5.57 -11.73
N PRO A 406 -0.90 -5.38 -11.06
CA PRO A 406 -0.84 -4.63 -9.81
C PRO A 406 -1.22 -3.16 -9.96
N GLU A 407 -1.17 -2.61 -11.17
CA GLU A 407 -1.54 -1.23 -11.50
C GLU A 407 -3.02 -0.93 -11.19
N VAL A 408 -3.89 -1.93 -11.24
CA VAL A 408 -5.34 -1.78 -10.96
C VAL A 408 -5.62 -1.28 -9.54
N TYR A 409 -4.72 -1.51 -8.59
CA TYR A 409 -4.87 -1.04 -7.20
C TYR A 409 -4.67 0.47 -7.04
N PHE A 410 -4.01 1.10 -8.01
CA PHE A 410 -3.65 2.52 -7.95
C PHE A 410 -4.47 3.36 -8.93
N ALA A 411 -5.22 2.70 -9.81
CA ALA A 411 -6.01 3.36 -10.82
C ALA A 411 -7.26 4.05 -10.23
N LYS A 412 -7.61 5.20 -10.77
CA LYS A 412 -8.91 5.83 -10.54
C LYS A 412 -10.02 5.01 -11.19
N LEU A 413 -9.78 4.54 -12.40
CA LEU A 413 -10.72 3.73 -13.17
C LEU A 413 -9.97 2.62 -13.91
N VAL A 414 -10.57 1.43 -13.99
CA VAL A 414 -10.01 0.29 -14.71
C VAL A 414 -10.86 -0.04 -15.94
N VAL A 415 -10.20 -0.19 -17.09
CA VAL A 415 -10.81 -0.69 -18.31
C VAL A 415 -10.34 -2.13 -18.52
N LEU A 416 -11.27 -3.08 -18.41
CA LEU A 416 -10.98 -4.49 -18.59
C LEU A 416 -11.19 -4.89 -20.05
N GLY A 417 -10.17 -5.48 -20.68
CA GLY A 417 -10.20 -6.05 -22.04
C GLY A 417 -9.96 -7.55 -22.05
N GLU A 418 -10.20 -8.22 -23.18
CA GLU A 418 -9.96 -9.67 -23.29
C GLU A 418 -8.52 -10.01 -23.69
N GLY A 419 -7.77 -9.10 -24.33
CA GLY A 419 -6.43 -9.40 -24.81
C GLY A 419 -5.56 -8.19 -25.12
N ASP A 420 -4.38 -8.43 -25.67
CA ASP A 420 -3.39 -7.39 -26.01
C ASP A 420 -3.89 -6.41 -27.09
N SER A 421 -4.88 -6.80 -27.89
CA SER A 421 -5.50 -5.93 -28.89
C SER A 421 -6.23 -4.76 -28.23
N GLU A 422 -6.95 -5.04 -27.15
CA GLU A 422 -7.66 -4.03 -26.36
C GLU A 422 -6.68 -3.05 -25.72
N ASP A 423 -5.57 -3.52 -25.20
CA ASP A 423 -4.54 -2.66 -24.62
C ASP A 423 -4.04 -1.61 -25.62
N ILE A 424 -3.68 -2.03 -26.82
CA ILE A 424 -3.18 -1.13 -27.89
C ILE A 424 -4.27 -0.18 -28.39
N VAL A 425 -5.45 -0.73 -28.72
CA VAL A 425 -6.49 0.04 -29.39
C VAL A 425 -7.19 1.00 -28.42
N LEU A 426 -7.44 0.59 -27.17
CA LEU A 426 -8.06 1.45 -26.17
C LEU A 426 -7.17 2.63 -25.77
N HIS A 427 -5.89 2.41 -25.53
CA HIS A 427 -4.96 3.52 -25.26
C HIS A 427 -4.97 4.54 -26.39
N ARG A 428 -4.89 4.07 -27.64
CA ARG A 428 -4.90 4.94 -28.82
C ARG A 428 -6.24 5.67 -28.99
N MET A 429 -7.36 5.01 -28.68
CA MET A 429 -8.70 5.60 -28.77
C MET A 429 -8.93 6.65 -27.68
N LEU A 430 -8.53 6.37 -26.43
CA LEU A 430 -8.60 7.32 -25.32
C LEU A 430 -7.77 8.57 -25.62
N SER A 431 -6.53 8.40 -26.10
CA SER A 431 -5.66 9.52 -26.49
C SER A 431 -6.29 10.36 -27.61
N ALA A 432 -6.88 9.75 -28.66
CA ALA A 432 -7.60 10.46 -29.70
C ALA A 432 -8.83 11.25 -29.17
N MET A 433 -9.43 10.82 -28.06
CA MET A 433 -10.52 11.53 -27.38
C MET A 433 -10.03 12.56 -26.35
N GLY A 434 -8.73 12.80 -26.24
CA GLY A 434 -8.13 13.78 -25.34
C GLY A 434 -7.83 13.27 -23.93
N ILE A 435 -7.89 11.96 -23.71
CA ILE A 435 -7.58 11.32 -22.43
C ILE A 435 -6.27 10.55 -22.54
N GLU A 436 -5.21 11.08 -21.94
CA GLU A 436 -3.99 10.33 -21.72
C GLU A 436 -4.17 9.42 -20.51
N ALA A 437 -4.17 8.10 -20.73
CA ALA A 437 -4.51 7.10 -19.70
C ALA A 437 -3.68 7.26 -18.42
N ASP A 438 -2.36 7.45 -18.55
CA ASP A 438 -1.47 7.66 -17.41
C ASP A 438 -1.79 8.94 -16.64
N ALA A 439 -2.01 10.05 -17.34
CA ALA A 439 -2.34 11.33 -16.72
C ALA A 439 -3.71 11.30 -16.01
N ALA A 440 -4.67 10.55 -16.56
CA ALA A 440 -5.98 10.34 -15.98
C ALA A 440 -6.03 9.23 -14.93
N SER A 441 -4.92 8.53 -14.69
CA SER A 441 -4.84 7.35 -13.81
C SER A 441 -5.85 6.24 -14.22
N VAL A 442 -6.00 6.02 -15.51
CA VAL A 442 -6.80 4.94 -16.08
C VAL A 442 -5.90 3.75 -16.39
N CYS A 443 -6.23 2.59 -15.86
CA CYS A 443 -5.51 1.35 -16.14
C CYS A 443 -6.30 0.52 -17.16
N VAL A 444 -5.70 0.17 -18.28
CA VAL A 444 -6.24 -0.82 -19.23
C VAL A 444 -5.61 -2.17 -18.90
N ALA A 445 -6.45 -3.17 -18.56
CA ALA A 445 -5.99 -4.49 -18.14
C ALA A 445 -6.51 -5.58 -19.08
N PRO A 446 -5.64 -6.20 -19.92
CA PRO A 446 -5.99 -7.31 -20.78
C PRO A 446 -6.02 -8.63 -20.00
N LEU A 447 -7.19 -9.26 -19.84
CA LEU A 447 -7.43 -10.34 -18.87
C LEU A 447 -7.42 -11.77 -19.42
N GLY A 448 -7.30 -11.95 -20.72
CA GLY A 448 -7.34 -13.28 -21.33
C GLY A 448 -8.71 -13.99 -21.27
N GLY A 449 -9.78 -13.25 -21.39
CA GLY A 449 -11.15 -13.69 -21.75
C GLY A 449 -11.89 -14.64 -20.79
N ARG A 450 -11.22 -15.49 -20.04
CA ARG A 450 -11.85 -16.54 -19.24
C ARG A 450 -12.06 -16.22 -17.76
N HIS A 451 -11.49 -15.13 -17.27
CA HIS A 451 -11.37 -14.87 -15.83
C HIS A 451 -11.96 -13.53 -15.40
N ILE A 452 -12.74 -12.88 -16.25
CA ILE A 452 -13.27 -11.52 -16.01
C ILE A 452 -14.13 -11.43 -14.74
N ASN A 453 -14.86 -12.48 -14.41
CA ASN A 453 -15.66 -12.56 -13.18
C ASN A 453 -14.81 -12.43 -11.90
N HIS A 454 -13.57 -12.87 -11.93
CA HIS A 454 -12.65 -12.76 -10.78
C HIS A 454 -12.16 -11.32 -10.61
N PHE A 455 -11.94 -10.59 -11.71
CA PHE A 455 -11.63 -9.18 -11.67
C PHE A 455 -12.83 -8.32 -11.25
N TRP A 456 -14.02 -8.62 -11.73
CA TRP A 456 -15.23 -7.95 -11.25
C TRP A 456 -15.41 -8.12 -9.76
N ARG A 457 -15.18 -9.32 -9.23
CA ARG A 457 -15.18 -9.56 -7.79
C ARG A 457 -14.14 -8.73 -7.07
N LEU A 458 -12.88 -8.75 -7.55
CA LEU A 458 -11.78 -8.02 -6.96
C LEU A 458 -12.07 -6.51 -6.93
N LEU A 459 -12.36 -5.91 -8.09
CA LEU A 459 -12.58 -4.47 -8.20
C LEU A 459 -13.82 -4.01 -7.42
N SER A 460 -14.90 -4.79 -7.43
CA SER A 460 -16.08 -4.51 -6.60
C SER A 460 -15.75 -4.55 -5.10
N SER A 461 -14.97 -5.55 -4.65
CA SER A 461 -14.58 -5.64 -3.23
C SER A 461 -13.66 -4.50 -2.78
N LEU A 462 -12.93 -3.89 -3.70
CA LEU A 462 -12.03 -2.76 -3.45
C LEU A 462 -12.66 -1.40 -3.74
N SER A 463 -13.93 -1.39 -4.16
CA SER A 463 -14.64 -0.16 -4.59
C SER A 463 -13.89 0.60 -5.69
N VAL A 464 -13.15 -0.11 -6.56
CA VAL A 464 -12.47 0.48 -7.72
C VAL A 464 -13.44 0.52 -8.89
N PRO A 465 -13.77 1.70 -9.46
CA PRO A 465 -14.63 1.80 -10.62
C PRO A 465 -14.03 1.09 -11.84
N TYR A 466 -14.88 0.40 -12.59
CA TYR A 466 -14.43 -0.29 -13.80
C TYR A 466 -15.48 -0.34 -14.91
N VAL A 467 -15.00 -0.45 -16.13
CA VAL A 467 -15.77 -0.80 -17.32
C VAL A 467 -15.11 -1.97 -18.03
N THR A 468 -15.87 -2.69 -18.84
CA THR A 468 -15.40 -3.93 -19.46
C THR A 468 -15.74 -3.97 -20.93
N LEU A 469 -14.77 -4.30 -21.79
CA LEU A 469 -14.97 -4.64 -23.20
C LEU A 469 -14.81 -6.13 -23.38
N LEU A 470 -15.85 -6.78 -23.87
CA LEU A 470 -15.90 -8.23 -24.13
C LEU A 470 -16.08 -8.50 -25.62
N ASP A 471 -15.58 -9.65 -26.06
CA ASP A 471 -15.86 -10.19 -27.37
C ASP A 471 -17.27 -10.79 -27.42
N LEU A 472 -18.05 -10.47 -28.46
CA LEU A 472 -19.36 -11.07 -28.64
C LEU A 472 -19.26 -12.52 -29.10
N ASP A 473 -18.19 -12.87 -29.80
CA ASP A 473 -17.94 -14.21 -30.34
C ASP A 473 -19.11 -14.73 -31.23
N TYR A 474 -19.82 -13.84 -31.93
CA TYR A 474 -20.93 -14.24 -32.76
C TYR A 474 -20.49 -15.30 -33.77
N GLY A 475 -21.27 -16.34 -33.92
CA GLY A 475 -20.97 -17.49 -34.77
C GLY A 475 -20.02 -18.52 -34.14
N ARG A 476 -19.28 -18.21 -33.05
CA ARG A 476 -18.54 -19.19 -32.25
C ARG A 476 -19.48 -19.92 -31.31
N PHE A 477 -19.15 -21.17 -30.95
CA PHE A 477 -19.95 -21.95 -30.00
C PHE A 477 -20.07 -21.24 -28.65
N GLY A 478 -21.30 -20.99 -28.22
CA GLY A 478 -21.58 -20.27 -26.99
C GLY A 478 -21.45 -18.72 -27.08
N GLY A 479 -21.15 -18.18 -28.27
CA GLY A 479 -21.11 -16.76 -28.56
C GLY A 479 -22.47 -16.07 -28.63
N GLY A 480 -22.51 -14.80 -29.03
CA GLY A 480 -23.74 -14.03 -29.17
C GLY A 480 -24.60 -14.02 -27.88
N TRP A 481 -25.81 -14.50 -27.94
CA TRP A 481 -26.71 -14.64 -26.79
C TRP A 481 -26.10 -15.43 -25.62
N GLY A 482 -25.19 -16.37 -25.90
CA GLY A 482 -24.49 -17.12 -24.87
C GLY A 482 -23.55 -16.22 -24.03
N ARG A 483 -22.84 -15.31 -24.68
CA ARG A 483 -21.97 -14.30 -24.01
C ARG A 483 -22.81 -13.33 -23.19
N ILE A 484 -23.91 -12.82 -23.75
CA ILE A 484 -24.87 -11.94 -23.05
C ILE A 484 -25.36 -12.60 -21.75
N ARG A 485 -25.85 -13.86 -21.86
CA ARG A 485 -26.31 -14.63 -20.70
C ARG A 485 -25.21 -14.84 -19.64
N THR A 486 -23.98 -15.05 -20.08
CA THR A 486 -22.84 -15.23 -19.16
C THR A 486 -22.51 -13.94 -18.42
N ALA A 487 -22.51 -12.80 -19.10
CA ALA A 487 -22.31 -11.49 -18.47
C ALA A 487 -23.39 -11.20 -17.42
N HIS A 488 -24.66 -11.40 -17.73
CA HIS A 488 -25.74 -11.26 -16.75
C HIS A 488 -25.57 -12.18 -15.53
N ARG A 489 -25.10 -13.43 -15.74
CA ARG A 489 -24.84 -14.36 -14.63
C ARG A 489 -23.75 -13.83 -13.72
N TYR A 490 -22.70 -13.24 -14.26
CA TYR A 490 -21.61 -12.64 -13.48
C TYR A 490 -22.06 -11.38 -12.74
N LEU A 491 -22.85 -10.50 -13.38
CA LEU A 491 -23.43 -9.32 -12.72
C LEU A 491 -24.33 -9.66 -11.54
N ARG A 492 -24.99 -10.82 -11.55
CA ARG A 492 -25.77 -11.29 -10.39
C ARG A 492 -24.90 -11.57 -9.16
N SER A 493 -23.69 -12.04 -9.38
CA SER A 493 -22.73 -12.32 -8.31
C SER A 493 -21.98 -11.06 -7.87
N TYR A 494 -21.81 -10.11 -8.78
CA TYR A 494 -21.02 -8.88 -8.57
C TYR A 494 -21.78 -7.70 -9.18
N PRO A 495 -22.86 -7.22 -8.51
CA PRO A 495 -23.66 -6.12 -9.02
C PRO A 495 -22.82 -4.82 -9.03
N ASN A 496 -22.87 -4.11 -10.14
CA ASN A 496 -22.23 -2.82 -10.33
C ASN A 496 -23.27 -1.69 -10.26
N GLY A 497 -24.06 -1.66 -9.19
CA GLY A 497 -25.05 -0.60 -8.95
C GLY A 497 -26.28 -0.58 -9.87
N HIS A 498 -26.43 -1.53 -10.80
CA HIS A 498 -27.51 -1.56 -11.80
C HIS A 498 -28.49 -2.71 -11.60
N ALA A 499 -29.66 -2.61 -12.25
CA ALA A 499 -30.65 -3.68 -12.25
C ALA A 499 -30.06 -5.00 -12.74
N ILE A 500 -30.52 -6.11 -12.16
CA ILE A 500 -29.98 -7.45 -12.43
C ILE A 500 -31.08 -8.33 -12.98
N ARG A 501 -30.82 -9.04 -14.08
CA ARG A 501 -31.77 -10.05 -14.63
C ARG A 501 -31.92 -11.22 -13.67
N THR A 502 -33.14 -11.67 -13.48
CA THR A 502 -33.47 -12.84 -12.65
C THR A 502 -33.04 -14.14 -13.34
N ILE A 503 -32.94 -15.24 -12.58
CA ILE A 503 -32.64 -16.57 -13.14
C ILE A 503 -33.72 -17.00 -14.15
N ALA A 504 -34.97 -16.63 -13.89
CA ALA A 504 -36.09 -16.97 -14.81
C ALA A 504 -35.92 -16.25 -16.15
N GLU A 505 -35.62 -14.95 -16.17
CA GLU A 505 -35.35 -14.20 -17.40
C GLU A 505 -34.15 -14.77 -18.17
N LEU A 506 -33.06 -15.15 -17.48
CA LEU A 506 -31.90 -15.76 -18.13
C LEU A 506 -32.20 -17.11 -18.78
N LYS A 507 -33.12 -17.89 -18.22
CA LYS A 507 -33.52 -19.20 -18.79
C LYS A 507 -34.29 -19.08 -20.09
N VAL A 508 -35.06 -18.01 -20.28
CA VAL A 508 -35.87 -17.80 -21.49
C VAL A 508 -35.13 -17.02 -22.57
N MET A 509 -33.92 -16.55 -22.35
CA MET A 509 -33.10 -15.92 -23.39
C MET A 509 -32.81 -16.88 -24.55
N PRO A 510 -32.77 -16.37 -25.81
CA PRO A 510 -32.47 -17.18 -26.98
C PRO A 510 -31.14 -17.93 -26.89
N GLY A 511 -31.03 -19.05 -27.61
CA GLY A 511 -29.80 -19.83 -27.71
C GLY A 511 -28.70 -19.11 -28.50
N TRP A 512 -27.45 -19.56 -28.39
CA TRP A 512 -26.30 -18.93 -29.04
C TRP A 512 -26.37 -18.88 -30.59
N LYS A 513 -27.18 -19.72 -31.21
CA LYS A 513 -27.43 -19.71 -32.67
C LYS A 513 -28.49 -18.70 -33.10
N ALA A 514 -29.17 -18.04 -32.18
CA ALA A 514 -30.16 -17.04 -32.52
C ALA A 514 -29.48 -15.77 -33.07
N SER A 515 -30.22 -15.09 -33.98
CA SER A 515 -29.72 -13.85 -34.57
C SER A 515 -29.44 -12.79 -33.53
N CYS A 516 -28.30 -12.11 -33.66
CA CYS A 516 -27.91 -10.95 -32.87
C CYS A 516 -28.33 -9.62 -33.50
N LEU A 517 -29.12 -9.65 -34.59
CA LEU A 517 -29.63 -8.45 -35.29
C LEU A 517 -31.01 -8.01 -34.81
N THR A 518 -31.60 -8.72 -33.84
CA THR A 518 -32.95 -8.45 -33.34
C THR A 518 -33.01 -7.25 -32.39
N PRO A 519 -34.19 -6.57 -32.31
CA PRO A 519 -34.38 -5.48 -31.35
C PRO A 519 -34.16 -5.91 -29.90
N GLU A 520 -34.57 -7.15 -29.56
CA GLU A 520 -34.38 -7.71 -28.21
C GLU A 520 -32.90 -7.88 -27.86
N PHE A 521 -32.09 -8.33 -28.80
CA PHE A 521 -30.63 -8.43 -28.58
C PHE A 521 -30.01 -7.06 -28.38
N LYS A 522 -30.44 -6.07 -29.15
CA LYS A 522 -29.96 -4.68 -28.99
C LYS A 522 -30.32 -4.11 -27.61
N ALA A 523 -31.56 -4.35 -27.16
CA ALA A 523 -32.02 -3.91 -25.84
C ALA A 523 -31.20 -4.55 -24.70
N GLU A 524 -30.86 -5.86 -24.79
CA GLU A 524 -30.01 -6.51 -23.79
C GLU A 524 -28.58 -5.99 -23.81
N ARG A 525 -28.02 -5.66 -24.98
CA ARG A 525 -26.71 -4.99 -25.04
C ARG A 525 -26.75 -3.62 -24.40
N GLU A 526 -27.76 -2.81 -24.65
CA GLU A 526 -27.95 -1.49 -24.05
C GLU A 526 -28.09 -1.59 -22.53
N PHE A 527 -28.81 -2.60 -22.04
CA PHE A 527 -28.93 -2.89 -20.62
C PHE A 527 -27.55 -3.18 -19.97
N LEU A 528 -26.73 -4.02 -20.62
CA LEU A 528 -25.38 -4.35 -20.14
C LEU A 528 -24.42 -3.15 -20.23
N MET A 529 -24.57 -2.29 -21.24
CA MET A 529 -23.80 -1.06 -21.36
C MET A 529 -24.04 -0.11 -20.17
N GLN A 530 -25.28 -0.01 -19.68
CA GLN A 530 -25.58 0.77 -18.47
C GLN A 530 -24.86 0.22 -17.23
N ALA A 531 -24.67 -1.10 -17.17
CA ALA A 531 -23.87 -1.76 -16.14
C ALA A 531 -22.36 -1.73 -16.39
N GLY A 532 -21.88 -0.96 -17.38
CA GLY A 532 -20.46 -0.84 -17.70
C GLY A 532 -19.88 -2.01 -18.50
N VAL A 533 -20.72 -2.88 -19.09
CA VAL A 533 -20.28 -4.03 -19.89
C VAL A 533 -20.60 -3.81 -21.38
N PHE A 534 -19.57 -3.70 -22.17
CA PHE A 534 -19.62 -3.44 -23.60
C PHE A 534 -19.22 -4.71 -24.37
N PHE A 535 -19.81 -4.90 -25.56
CA PHE A 535 -19.47 -6.03 -26.42
C PHE A 535 -18.99 -5.55 -27.78
N GLU A 536 -17.82 -6.02 -28.20
CA GLU A 536 -17.35 -5.82 -29.55
C GLU A 536 -18.00 -6.85 -30.49
N SER A 537 -18.41 -6.39 -31.64
CA SER A 537 -19.19 -7.21 -32.59
C SER A 537 -18.67 -7.06 -34.03
N PRO A 538 -18.83 -8.11 -34.89
CA PRO A 538 -19.59 -9.33 -34.63
C PRO A 538 -18.81 -10.39 -33.82
N ILE A 539 -17.49 -10.53 -33.98
CA ILE A 539 -16.67 -11.57 -33.35
C ILE A 539 -15.94 -11.01 -32.15
N ASP A 540 -14.90 -10.21 -32.43
CA ASP A 540 -13.99 -9.60 -31.46
C ASP A 540 -13.52 -8.22 -31.98
N LEU A 541 -12.70 -7.53 -31.16
CA LEU A 541 -12.16 -6.23 -31.53
C LEU A 541 -11.33 -6.28 -32.81
N ASP A 542 -10.51 -7.33 -33.00
CA ASP A 542 -9.67 -7.50 -34.19
C ASP A 542 -10.53 -7.48 -35.46
N TYR A 543 -11.63 -8.24 -35.43
CA TYR A 543 -12.55 -8.34 -36.56
C TYR A 543 -13.29 -7.04 -36.81
N ALA A 544 -13.73 -6.36 -35.78
CA ALA A 544 -14.40 -5.07 -35.88
C ALA A 544 -13.46 -4.00 -36.48
N MET A 545 -12.18 -4.00 -36.09
CA MET A 545 -11.20 -3.04 -36.61
C MET A 545 -10.89 -3.24 -38.09
N ILE A 546 -10.73 -4.47 -38.57
CA ILE A 546 -10.51 -4.71 -40.01
C ILE A 546 -11.75 -4.36 -40.85
N MET A 547 -12.95 -4.53 -40.32
CA MET A 547 -14.18 -4.10 -40.99
C MET A 547 -14.27 -2.57 -41.12
N LYS A 548 -13.77 -1.85 -40.15
CA LYS A 548 -13.82 -0.37 -40.10
C LYS A 548 -12.67 0.30 -40.86
N PHE A 549 -11.52 -0.33 -40.93
CA PHE A 549 -10.31 0.22 -41.55
C PHE A 549 -9.66 -0.79 -42.54
N PRO A 550 -10.43 -1.33 -43.51
CA PRO A 550 -9.95 -2.40 -44.37
C PRO A 550 -8.68 -2.02 -45.14
N GLU A 551 -8.61 -0.81 -45.67
CA GLU A 551 -7.44 -0.33 -46.41
C GLU A 551 -6.18 -0.29 -45.54
N THR A 552 -6.31 0.16 -44.28
CA THR A 552 -5.18 0.28 -43.35
C THR A 552 -4.61 -1.07 -42.96
N TYR A 553 -5.48 -2.09 -42.83
CA TYR A 553 -5.06 -3.46 -42.53
C TYR A 553 -4.73 -4.29 -43.78
N GLY A 554 -4.85 -3.72 -44.99
CA GLY A 554 -4.60 -4.43 -46.24
C GLY A 554 -5.54 -5.59 -46.48
N ILE A 555 -6.84 -5.32 -46.39
CA ILE A 555 -7.92 -6.31 -46.52
C ILE A 555 -8.40 -6.38 -47.97
N ASP A 556 -8.42 -7.57 -48.55
CA ASP A 556 -8.84 -7.82 -49.90
C ASP A 556 -10.32 -8.15 -50.04
N GLN A 557 -11.05 -8.38 -48.94
CA GLN A 557 -12.47 -8.75 -48.88
C GLN A 557 -12.82 -9.94 -49.78
N TYR A 558 -12.03 -11.00 -49.69
CA TYR A 558 -12.24 -12.21 -50.51
C TYR A 558 -13.34 -13.11 -49.92
N VAL A 559 -14.37 -13.39 -50.70
CA VAL A 559 -15.39 -14.37 -50.37
C VAL A 559 -15.12 -15.69 -51.14
N PRO A 560 -14.79 -16.79 -50.44
CA PRO A 560 -14.56 -18.07 -51.11
C PRO A 560 -15.79 -18.52 -51.91
N THR A 561 -15.57 -19.06 -53.09
CA THR A 561 -16.64 -19.66 -53.91
C THR A 561 -16.73 -21.16 -53.71
N ASP A 562 -15.61 -21.80 -53.39
CA ASP A 562 -15.54 -23.23 -53.11
C ASP A 562 -16.07 -23.58 -51.70
N GLU A 563 -16.89 -24.63 -51.59
CA GLU A 563 -17.50 -25.06 -50.34
C GLU A 563 -16.51 -25.67 -49.33
N GLU A 564 -15.44 -26.31 -49.79
CA GLU A 564 -14.39 -26.82 -48.90
C GLU A 564 -13.56 -25.71 -48.32
N GLU A 565 -13.20 -24.70 -49.12
CA GLU A 565 -12.52 -23.52 -48.67
C GLU A 565 -13.35 -22.74 -47.64
N LYS A 566 -14.66 -22.52 -47.91
CA LYS A 566 -15.60 -21.90 -46.95
C LYS A 566 -15.59 -22.62 -45.61
N LYS A 567 -15.70 -23.94 -45.61
CA LYS A 567 -15.71 -24.77 -44.39
C LYS A 567 -14.37 -24.68 -43.66
N SER A 568 -13.25 -24.70 -44.39
CA SER A 568 -11.92 -24.58 -43.82
C SER A 568 -11.70 -23.24 -43.12
N ILE A 569 -12.01 -22.14 -43.78
CA ILE A 569 -11.87 -20.76 -43.25
C ILE A 569 -12.86 -20.58 -42.08
N ALA A 570 -14.11 -20.97 -42.20
CA ALA A 570 -15.09 -20.90 -41.14
C ALA A 570 -14.64 -21.66 -39.89
N LYS A 571 -14.11 -22.87 -40.07
CA LYS A 571 -13.54 -23.66 -38.95
C LYS A 571 -12.33 -22.99 -38.30
N ALA A 572 -11.45 -22.38 -39.09
CA ALA A 572 -10.26 -21.70 -38.58
C ALA A 572 -10.60 -20.45 -37.74
N VAL A 573 -11.65 -19.71 -38.12
CA VAL A 573 -12.05 -18.46 -37.43
C VAL A 573 -13.04 -18.72 -36.29
N LEU A 574 -14.06 -19.57 -36.54
CA LEU A 574 -15.20 -19.79 -35.63
C LEU A 574 -15.03 -21.05 -34.74
N GLY A 575 -14.06 -21.89 -35.06
CA GLY A 575 -13.85 -23.15 -34.38
C GLY A 575 -14.70 -24.30 -34.95
N LYS A 576 -14.47 -25.54 -34.47
CA LYS A 576 -15.09 -26.77 -34.98
C LYS A 576 -16.62 -26.74 -34.95
N ASN A 577 -17.22 -26.12 -33.95
CA ASN A 577 -18.67 -26.09 -33.71
C ASN A 577 -19.29 -24.73 -34.05
N GLY A 578 -18.55 -23.84 -34.72
CA GLY A 578 -19.04 -22.53 -35.14
C GLY A 578 -20.04 -22.61 -36.30
N SER A 579 -20.78 -21.53 -36.53
CA SER A 579 -21.80 -21.41 -37.58
C SER A 579 -21.50 -20.21 -38.48
N PHE A 580 -21.03 -20.50 -39.69
CA PHE A 580 -20.71 -19.50 -40.72
C PHE A 580 -21.96 -18.88 -41.35
N GLU A 581 -23.08 -19.60 -41.28
CA GLU A 581 -24.35 -19.18 -41.88
C GLU A 581 -25.00 -17.99 -41.18
N LEU A 582 -24.59 -17.73 -39.96
CA LEU A 582 -25.07 -16.58 -39.16
C LEU A 582 -24.59 -15.23 -39.70
N PHE A 583 -23.57 -15.20 -40.55
CA PHE A 583 -22.98 -13.97 -41.09
C PHE A 583 -23.56 -13.58 -42.43
N GLU A 584 -23.73 -12.28 -42.65
CA GLU A 584 -24.06 -11.71 -43.92
C GLU A 584 -22.92 -11.91 -44.96
N PRO A 585 -23.23 -11.93 -46.29
CA PRO A 585 -22.20 -12.14 -47.31
C PRO A 585 -21.04 -11.16 -47.23
N ILE A 586 -21.28 -9.90 -46.90
CA ILE A 586 -20.26 -8.87 -46.79
C ILE A 586 -19.32 -9.18 -45.63
N ASP A 587 -19.82 -9.62 -44.51
CA ASP A 587 -19.01 -9.95 -43.34
C ASP A 587 -18.09 -11.15 -43.63
N LYS A 588 -18.59 -12.14 -44.38
CA LYS A 588 -17.81 -13.32 -44.78
C LYS A 588 -16.54 -12.98 -45.57
N GLY A 589 -16.51 -11.83 -46.27
CA GLY A 589 -15.35 -11.37 -47.03
C GLY A 589 -14.11 -11.10 -46.18
N TYR A 590 -14.28 -10.85 -44.88
CA TYR A 590 -13.17 -10.55 -43.99
C TYR A 590 -12.52 -11.78 -43.33
N PHE A 591 -13.16 -12.97 -43.41
CA PHE A 591 -12.74 -14.17 -42.67
C PHE A 591 -11.33 -14.66 -43.04
N ARG A 592 -10.98 -14.65 -44.34
CA ARG A 592 -9.67 -15.08 -44.81
C ARG A 592 -8.53 -14.17 -44.26
N ASP A 593 -8.73 -12.86 -44.39
CA ASP A 593 -7.76 -11.90 -43.96
C ASP A 593 -7.65 -11.82 -42.43
N TYR A 594 -8.78 -11.92 -41.71
CA TYR A 594 -8.79 -12.06 -40.27
C TYR A 594 -7.94 -13.28 -39.82
N HIS A 595 -8.13 -14.44 -40.49
CA HIS A 595 -7.31 -15.63 -40.17
C HIS A 595 -5.85 -15.40 -40.46
N ARG A 596 -5.51 -14.80 -41.59
CA ARG A 596 -4.14 -14.50 -42.00
C ARG A 596 -3.44 -13.54 -41.01
N ILE A 597 -4.11 -12.45 -40.65
CA ILE A 597 -3.51 -11.36 -39.86
C ILE A 597 -3.47 -11.73 -38.37
N PHE A 598 -4.56 -12.27 -37.81
CA PHE A 598 -4.73 -12.40 -36.36
C PHE A 598 -4.67 -13.82 -35.82
N LYS A 599 -4.83 -14.85 -36.65
CA LYS A 599 -4.67 -16.25 -36.21
C LYS A 599 -3.32 -16.83 -36.58
N LEU A 600 -2.79 -16.49 -37.74
CA LEU A 600 -1.46 -16.90 -38.21
C LEU A 600 -0.38 -15.86 -37.99
N GLY A 601 -0.77 -14.59 -37.86
CA GLY A 601 0.11 -13.46 -37.60
C GLY A 601 0.11 -13.03 -36.12
N SER A 602 0.75 -11.88 -35.87
CA SER A 602 0.83 -11.26 -34.54
C SER A 602 -0.24 -10.17 -34.41
N LYS A 603 -1.21 -10.36 -33.52
CA LYS A 603 -2.25 -9.38 -33.21
C LYS A 603 -1.67 -8.03 -32.79
N PRO A 604 -0.75 -7.96 -31.80
CA PRO A 604 -0.17 -6.68 -31.39
C PRO A 604 0.56 -5.97 -32.53
N ALA A 605 1.34 -6.69 -33.33
CA ALA A 605 2.07 -6.09 -34.45
C ALA A 605 1.13 -5.50 -35.52
N ALA A 606 0.04 -6.19 -35.84
CA ALA A 606 -0.95 -5.73 -36.79
C ALA A 606 -1.65 -4.45 -36.32
N HIS A 607 -2.05 -4.40 -35.04
CA HIS A 607 -2.68 -3.20 -34.47
C HIS A 607 -1.69 -2.03 -34.35
N LEU A 608 -0.46 -2.23 -33.86
CA LEU A 608 0.55 -1.19 -33.79
C LEU A 608 0.82 -0.56 -35.16
N GLN A 609 0.97 -1.41 -36.20
CA GLN A 609 1.17 -0.93 -37.55
C GLN A 609 -0.04 -0.15 -38.08
N ALA A 610 -1.26 -0.60 -37.82
CA ALA A 610 -2.47 0.08 -38.25
C ALA A 610 -2.66 1.41 -37.50
N MET A 611 -2.54 1.40 -36.17
CA MET A 611 -2.70 2.60 -35.34
C MET A 611 -1.68 3.69 -35.66
N SER A 612 -0.48 3.34 -36.13
CA SER A 612 0.51 4.33 -36.59
C SER A 612 0.13 5.06 -37.88
N LYS A 613 -0.81 4.51 -38.65
CA LYS A 613 -1.28 5.08 -39.92
C LYS A 613 -2.60 5.82 -39.82
N ILE A 614 -3.43 5.47 -38.84
CA ILE A 614 -4.76 6.05 -38.63
C ILE A 614 -4.63 7.36 -37.87
N THR A 615 -5.12 8.47 -38.46
CA THR A 615 -5.16 9.77 -37.74
C THR A 615 -6.25 9.77 -36.67
N ASP A 616 -6.16 10.71 -35.71
CA ASP A 616 -7.18 10.86 -34.65
C ASP A 616 -8.57 11.07 -35.24
N GLU A 617 -8.69 11.94 -36.26
CA GLU A 617 -9.96 12.21 -36.93
C GLU A 617 -10.54 10.95 -37.59
N GLN A 618 -9.72 10.17 -38.29
CA GLN A 618 -10.13 8.92 -38.91
C GLN A 618 -10.58 7.91 -37.84
N LEU A 619 -9.85 7.81 -36.74
CA LEU A 619 -10.17 6.90 -35.65
C LEU A 619 -11.49 7.30 -34.97
N LEU A 620 -11.65 8.57 -34.61
CA LEU A 620 -12.87 9.10 -33.98
C LEU A 620 -14.11 8.91 -34.85
N ASN A 621 -14.00 9.11 -36.16
CA ASN A 621 -15.11 8.93 -37.09
C ASN A 621 -15.38 7.44 -37.41
N GLY A 622 -14.32 6.67 -37.68
CA GLY A 622 -14.40 5.31 -38.22
C GLY A 622 -14.48 4.19 -37.19
N ALA A 623 -14.03 4.39 -35.95
CA ALA A 623 -13.96 3.32 -34.94
C ALA A 623 -15.30 2.65 -34.65
N PRO A 624 -15.30 1.37 -34.22
CA PRO A 624 -16.50 0.66 -33.79
C PRO A 624 -17.31 1.45 -32.76
N LYS A 625 -18.65 1.35 -32.85
CA LYS A 625 -19.54 2.11 -31.96
C LYS A 625 -19.36 1.71 -30.50
N SER A 626 -19.22 0.42 -30.21
CA SER A 626 -18.98 -0.15 -28.88
C SER A 626 -17.74 0.45 -28.23
N LEU A 627 -16.63 0.56 -28.97
CA LEU A 627 -15.38 1.16 -28.52
C LEU A 627 -15.57 2.65 -28.21
N LYS A 628 -16.24 3.40 -29.07
CA LYS A 628 -16.57 4.82 -28.85
C LYS A 628 -17.45 5.03 -27.62
N ASP A 629 -18.48 4.21 -27.45
CA ASP A 629 -19.42 4.31 -26.33
C ASP A 629 -18.74 3.94 -25.00
N LEU A 630 -17.85 2.93 -25.00
CA LEU A 630 -17.01 2.62 -23.83
C LEU A 630 -16.12 3.81 -23.43
N CYS A 631 -15.37 4.38 -24.38
CA CYS A 631 -14.48 5.51 -24.09
C CYS A 631 -15.26 6.75 -23.59
N LYS A 632 -16.47 7.01 -24.11
CA LYS A 632 -17.36 8.05 -23.59
C LYS A 632 -17.78 7.78 -22.15
N ARG A 633 -18.06 6.50 -21.81
CA ARG A 633 -18.40 6.12 -20.43
C ARG A 633 -17.22 6.33 -19.50
N VAL A 634 -16.00 5.98 -19.94
CA VAL A 634 -14.74 6.27 -19.18
C VAL A 634 -14.63 7.77 -18.90
N ILE A 635 -14.81 8.61 -19.91
CA ILE A 635 -14.74 10.08 -19.76
C ILE A 635 -15.80 10.59 -18.76
N ALA A 636 -17.04 10.10 -18.86
CA ALA A 636 -18.11 10.49 -17.95
C ALA A 636 -17.79 10.10 -16.50
N MET A 637 -17.30 8.88 -16.27
CA MET A 637 -16.94 8.40 -14.93
C MET A 637 -15.76 9.18 -14.33
N LEU A 638 -14.78 9.59 -15.16
CA LEU A 638 -13.68 10.44 -14.70
C LEU A 638 -14.13 11.87 -14.34
N ALA A 639 -15.16 12.38 -15.03
CA ALA A 639 -15.73 13.68 -14.72
C ALA A 639 -16.57 13.67 -13.42
N GLU A 640 -17.31 12.58 -13.18
CA GLU A 640 -18.05 12.36 -11.92
C GLU A 640 -17.13 12.33 -10.68
N ASP A 641 -15.85 11.92 -10.84
CA ASP A 641 -14.83 11.88 -9.77
C ASP A 641 -14.17 13.26 -9.49
N VAL A 642 -14.48 14.30 -10.30
CA VAL A 642 -13.87 15.65 -10.21
C VAL A 642 -14.81 16.64 -9.53
N GLU A 643 -16.13 16.37 -9.50
CA GLU A 643 -17.12 17.17 -8.78
C GLU A 643 -17.24 16.71 -7.33
#